data_e5ea8b28311f46bfed0ae74911a2f676
#
_entry.id   e5ea8b28311f46bfed0ae74911a2f676
#
_cell.length_a   1.000
_cell.length_b   1.000
_cell.length_c   1.000
_cell.angle_alpha   90.00
_cell.angle_beta   90.00
_cell.angle_gamma   90.00
#
_symmetry.space_group_name_H-M   'P 1'
#
loop_
_entity.id
_entity.type
_entity.pdbx_description
1 polymer ?
#
loop_
_entity_poly.entity_id
_entity_poly.type
_entity_poly.pdbx_seq_one_letter_code
_entity_poly.pdbx_strand_id
1 'polypeptide(L)'
;MGTTTMGVKLDDATRERIKSAATRIDRTPHWLIKQAIFSYLEQLENSDTLPELPALLSGAANESDEAPTPAEEPHQPFLDFAEQILPQSVSRAAITAAYRRPETEAVSMLLEQARLPQPVAEQAHKLAYQLADKLRNQKNASGRAGMVQGLLQEFSLSSQEGVALMCLAEALLRIPDKATRDALIRDKISNGNWQSHIGRSPSLFVNAATWGLLFTGKLVSTHNEASLSRSLNRIIGKSGEPLIRKGVDMAMRLMGEQFVTGETIAEALANARKLEEKGFRYSYDMLGEAALTAADAQAYMVSYQQAIHAIGKASNGRGIYEGPGISIKLSALHPRYSRAQYDRVMEELYPRLKSLTLLARQYDIGINIDAEEADRLEISLDLLEKLCFEPELAGWNGIGFVIQAYQKRCPLVIDYLIDLATRSRRRLMIRLVKGAYWDSEIKRAQMDGLEGYPVYTRKVYTDVSYLACAKKLLAVPNLIYPQFATHNAHTLAAIYQLAGQNYYPGQYEFQCLHGMGEPLYEQVTGKVADGKLNRPCRIYAPVGTHETLLAYLVRRLLENGANTSFVNRIADTSLPLDELVADPVTAVEKLAQQEGQTGLPHPKIPLPRDLYGHGRDNSAGLDLANEHRLASLSSALLNSALQKWQALPMLEQPVAAGEMSPVINPAEPKDIVGYVREATPREVEQALESAVNNAPIWFATPPAERAAILHRAAVLMESQMQQLIGILVREAGKTFSNAIAEVREAVDFLHYYAGQVRDDFANETHRPLGPVVCISPWNFPLAIFTGQIAAALAAGNSVLAKPAEQTPLIAAQGIAILLEAGVPPGVVQLLPGRGETVGAQLTGDDRVRGVMFTGSTEVATLLQRNIASRLDAQGRPIPLIAETGGMNAMIVDSSALTEQVVIDVLASAFDSAGQRCSALRVLCLQDEIADHTLKMLRGAMAECRMGNPGRLTTDIGPVIDSEAKVNIERHIQTMRSKGRPVFQAVRENSEDAREWQSGTFVAPTLIELDDFAEL
;
A
#
# COMPACT_ATOMS: atom_id res chain seq x y z
N MET A 1 -17.34 1.08 22.43
CA MET A 1 -18.43 0.13 22.79
C MET A 1 -17.98 -1.24 22.32
N GLY A 2 -17.78 -2.17 23.24
CA GLY A 2 -17.36 -3.52 22.91
C GLY A 2 -18.46 -4.26 22.14
N THR A 3 -18.09 -4.94 21.07
CA THR A 3 -18.98 -5.84 20.36
C THR A 3 -19.12 -7.14 21.17
N THR A 4 -20.35 -7.49 21.53
CA THR A 4 -20.67 -8.77 22.15
C THR A 4 -21.27 -9.71 21.10
N THR A 5 -20.90 -10.96 21.13
CA THR A 5 -21.45 -11.98 20.25
C THR A 5 -22.62 -12.67 20.93
N MET A 6 -23.78 -12.64 20.29
CA MET A 6 -24.93 -13.45 20.66
C MET A 6 -25.14 -14.51 19.58
N GLY A 7 -25.16 -15.78 19.97
CA GLY A 7 -25.36 -16.91 19.06
C GLY A 7 -26.84 -17.25 18.86
N VAL A 8 -27.24 -17.47 17.61
CA VAL A 8 -28.56 -17.95 17.23
C VAL A 8 -28.38 -19.32 16.53
N LYS A 9 -29.05 -20.35 17.02
CA LYS A 9 -29.07 -21.66 16.37
C LYS A 9 -30.10 -21.64 15.25
N LEU A 10 -29.67 -21.97 14.04
CA LEU A 10 -30.54 -22.06 12.87
C LEU A 10 -30.46 -23.49 12.30
N ASP A 11 -31.57 -23.98 11.80
CA ASP A 11 -31.60 -25.23 11.04
C ASP A 11 -30.90 -25.07 9.67
N ASP A 12 -30.54 -26.17 9.06
CA ASP A 12 -29.80 -26.15 7.79
C ASP A 12 -30.61 -25.52 6.66
N ALA A 13 -31.93 -25.70 6.65
CA ALA A 13 -32.82 -25.10 5.63
C ALA A 13 -32.85 -23.59 5.74
N THR A 14 -32.93 -23.02 6.96
CA THR A 14 -32.89 -21.59 7.21
C THR A 14 -31.51 -21.01 6.88
N ARG A 15 -30.46 -21.73 7.21
CA ARG A 15 -29.07 -21.35 6.89
C ARG A 15 -28.88 -21.23 5.37
N GLU A 16 -29.36 -22.19 4.59
CA GLU A 16 -29.26 -22.16 3.12
C GLU A 16 -30.12 -21.04 2.51
N ARG A 17 -31.29 -20.74 3.07
CA ARG A 17 -32.11 -19.61 2.65
C ARG A 17 -31.38 -18.27 2.85
N ILE A 18 -30.73 -18.13 3.99
CA ILE A 18 -29.94 -16.92 4.29
C ILE A 18 -28.77 -16.78 3.30
N LYS A 19 -28.04 -17.85 3.05
CA LYS A 19 -26.96 -17.88 2.07
C LYS A 19 -27.43 -17.49 0.68
N SER A 20 -28.51 -18.12 0.22
CA SER A 20 -29.09 -17.86 -1.10
C SER A 20 -29.54 -16.41 -1.24
N ALA A 21 -30.21 -15.86 -0.22
CA ALA A 21 -30.65 -14.48 -0.22
C ALA A 21 -29.47 -13.51 -0.22
N ALA A 22 -28.44 -13.77 0.58
CA ALA A 22 -27.24 -12.95 0.65
C ALA A 22 -26.48 -12.94 -0.70
N THR A 23 -26.31 -14.10 -1.32
CA THR A 23 -25.69 -14.23 -2.64
C THR A 23 -26.45 -13.43 -3.70
N ARG A 24 -27.78 -13.49 -3.68
CA ARG A 24 -28.62 -12.77 -4.65
C ARG A 24 -28.46 -11.25 -4.60
N ILE A 25 -28.15 -10.70 -3.44
CA ILE A 25 -27.95 -9.25 -3.24
C ILE A 25 -26.48 -8.86 -3.13
N ASP A 26 -25.57 -9.77 -3.44
CA ASP A 26 -24.12 -9.60 -3.37
C ASP A 26 -23.65 -9.12 -1.98
N ARG A 27 -24.11 -9.79 -0.93
CA ARG A 27 -23.77 -9.50 0.45
C ARG A 27 -23.47 -10.82 1.20
N THR A 28 -22.81 -10.71 2.35
CA THR A 28 -22.55 -11.88 3.20
C THR A 28 -23.80 -12.29 3.97
N PRO A 29 -23.95 -13.59 4.31
CA PRO A 29 -25.00 -14.03 5.22
C PRO A 29 -25.02 -13.27 6.55
N HIS A 30 -23.86 -13.00 7.11
CA HIS A 30 -23.72 -12.23 8.35
C HIS A 30 -24.25 -10.80 8.21
N TRP A 31 -23.89 -10.14 7.10
CA TRP A 31 -24.42 -8.81 6.80
C TRP A 31 -25.95 -8.82 6.75
N LEU A 32 -26.53 -9.79 6.05
CA LEU A 32 -27.97 -9.93 5.93
C LEU A 32 -28.65 -10.16 7.29
N ILE A 33 -28.09 -11.03 8.12
CA ILE A 33 -28.58 -11.29 9.48
C ILE A 33 -28.51 -10.00 10.32
N LYS A 34 -27.41 -9.30 10.27
CA LYS A 34 -27.20 -8.05 11.02
C LYS A 34 -28.20 -6.97 10.60
N GLN A 35 -28.46 -6.81 9.30
CA GLN A 35 -29.44 -5.88 8.78
C GLN A 35 -30.87 -6.26 9.20
N ALA A 36 -31.19 -7.54 9.17
CA ALA A 36 -32.49 -8.03 9.62
C ALA A 36 -32.72 -7.74 11.11
N ILE A 37 -31.70 -7.96 11.94
CA ILE A 37 -31.76 -7.67 13.38
C ILE A 37 -31.96 -6.18 13.62
N PHE A 38 -31.19 -5.31 12.97
CA PHE A 38 -31.33 -3.87 13.14
C PHE A 38 -32.69 -3.35 12.66
N SER A 39 -33.15 -3.82 11.51
CA SER A 39 -34.46 -3.43 10.97
C SER A 39 -35.61 -3.84 11.90
N TYR A 40 -35.51 -5.05 12.47
CA TYR A 40 -36.54 -5.53 13.41
C TYR A 40 -36.49 -4.80 14.75
N LEU A 41 -35.30 -4.49 15.26
CA LEU A 41 -35.15 -3.68 16.48
C LEU A 41 -35.71 -2.27 16.29
N GLU A 42 -35.47 -1.63 15.15
CA GLU A 42 -36.00 -0.33 14.81
C GLU A 42 -37.54 -0.34 14.75
N GLN A 43 -38.14 -1.42 14.19
CA GLN A 43 -39.57 -1.61 14.20
C GLN A 43 -40.13 -1.79 15.62
N LEU A 44 -39.46 -2.53 16.47
CA LEU A 44 -39.83 -2.71 17.88
C LEU A 44 -39.75 -1.41 18.70
N GLU A 45 -38.72 -0.63 18.47
CA GLU A 45 -38.49 0.64 19.21
C GLU A 45 -39.49 1.72 18.81
N ASN A 46 -39.98 1.69 17.58
CA ASN A 46 -40.87 2.69 17.01
C ASN A 46 -42.37 2.31 17.02
N SER A 47 -42.74 1.14 17.58
CA SER A 47 -44.12 0.69 17.65
C SER A 47 -44.55 0.30 19.05
N ASP A 48 -45.77 0.73 19.45
CA ASP A 48 -46.39 0.39 20.73
C ASP A 48 -46.94 -1.07 20.76
N THR A 49 -46.86 -1.80 19.64
CA THR A 49 -47.35 -3.16 19.49
C THR A 49 -46.25 -4.04 18.87
N LEU A 50 -46.17 -5.26 19.32
CA LEU A 50 -45.26 -6.26 18.73
C LEU A 50 -45.60 -6.45 17.24
N PRO A 51 -44.60 -6.37 16.35
CA PRO A 51 -44.78 -6.70 14.94
C PRO A 51 -45.30 -8.14 14.79
N GLU A 52 -46.22 -8.37 13.85
CA GLU A 52 -46.67 -9.71 13.54
C GLU A 52 -45.47 -10.61 13.16
N LEU A 53 -45.25 -11.66 13.96
CA LEU A 53 -44.22 -12.66 13.65
C LEU A 53 -44.67 -13.49 12.44
N PRO A 54 -43.77 -13.69 11.44
CA PRO A 54 -44.05 -14.63 10.36
C PRO A 54 -44.48 -15.99 10.93
N ALA A 55 -45.43 -16.62 10.30
CA ALA A 55 -46.03 -17.89 10.76
C ALA A 55 -45.01 -19.05 11.00
N LEU A 56 -43.83 -18.94 10.39
CA LEU A 56 -42.72 -19.87 10.59
C LEU A 56 -42.07 -19.75 11.97
N LEU A 57 -42.21 -18.62 12.64
CA LEU A 57 -41.59 -18.37 13.94
C LEU A 57 -42.56 -18.63 15.11
N SER A 58 -43.85 -18.76 14.83
CA SER A 58 -44.88 -18.99 15.84
C SER A 58 -44.98 -20.45 16.31
N GLY A 59 -44.25 -21.36 15.70
CA GLY A 59 -44.21 -22.79 16.07
C GLY A 59 -43.12 -23.15 17.07
N ALA A 60 -42.24 -22.21 17.45
CA ALA A 60 -41.09 -22.50 18.32
C ALA A 60 -41.34 -22.20 19.81
N ALA A 61 -42.54 -21.96 20.22
CA ALA A 61 -42.89 -21.57 21.59
C ALA A 61 -43.07 -22.74 22.59
N ASN A 62 -42.60 -23.94 22.29
CA ASN A 62 -42.67 -25.09 23.18
C ASN A 62 -41.29 -25.75 23.40
N GLU A 63 -40.29 -24.98 23.72
CA GLU A 63 -39.07 -25.55 24.30
C GLU A 63 -39.08 -25.31 25.81
N SER A 64 -39.04 -26.39 26.56
CA SER A 64 -38.95 -26.44 28.02
C SER A 64 -37.79 -25.61 28.56
N ASP A 65 -38.07 -24.86 29.62
CA ASP A 65 -37.11 -24.07 30.45
C ASP A 65 -36.11 -25.00 31.19
N GLU A 66 -35.33 -25.77 30.48
CA GLU A 66 -34.06 -26.26 30.97
C GLU A 66 -32.95 -25.50 30.29
N ALA A 67 -32.32 -24.59 31.04
CA ALA A 67 -31.07 -23.96 30.64
C ALA A 67 -30.09 -25.09 30.25
N PRO A 68 -29.71 -25.23 28.97
CA PRO A 68 -28.68 -26.17 28.63
C PRO A 68 -27.40 -25.72 29.32
N THR A 69 -26.72 -26.65 29.98
CA THR A 69 -25.27 -26.54 30.22
C THR A 69 -24.66 -26.00 28.95
N PRO A 70 -23.81 -24.93 29.00
CA PRO A 70 -23.19 -24.40 27.81
C PRO A 70 -22.40 -25.53 27.17
N ALA A 71 -23.02 -26.22 26.21
CA ALA A 71 -22.27 -26.98 25.24
C ALA A 71 -21.35 -26.00 24.58
N GLU A 72 -20.05 -26.24 24.63
CA GLU A 72 -19.09 -25.44 23.90
C GLU A 72 -19.60 -25.27 22.48
N GLU A 73 -19.96 -24.05 22.10
CA GLU A 73 -20.40 -23.78 20.74
C GLU A 73 -19.26 -24.19 19.81
N PRO A 74 -19.53 -24.93 18.72
CA PRO A 74 -18.49 -25.30 17.78
C PRO A 74 -17.89 -24.01 17.22
N HIS A 75 -16.57 -23.92 17.23
CA HIS A 75 -15.86 -22.77 16.67
C HIS A 75 -16.26 -22.56 15.20
N GLN A 76 -16.65 -21.35 14.83
CA GLN A 76 -16.99 -20.97 13.46
C GLN A 76 -15.92 -20.06 12.91
N PRO A 77 -15.09 -20.54 11.96
CA PRO A 77 -14.04 -19.70 11.39
C PRO A 77 -14.61 -18.51 10.61
N PHE A 78 -13.87 -17.39 10.63
CA PHE A 78 -14.14 -16.20 9.85
C PHE A 78 -15.39 -15.39 10.22
N LEU A 79 -16.04 -15.68 11.36
CA LEU A 79 -17.15 -14.82 11.83
C LEU A 79 -16.67 -13.40 12.15
N ASP A 80 -15.54 -13.28 12.82
CA ASP A 80 -14.96 -11.97 13.14
C ASP A 80 -14.66 -11.16 11.89
N PHE A 81 -14.15 -11.81 10.85
CA PHE A 81 -13.92 -11.18 9.56
C PHE A 81 -15.22 -10.67 8.94
N ALA A 82 -16.25 -11.50 8.95
CA ALA A 82 -17.56 -11.10 8.43
C ALA A 82 -18.17 -9.91 9.18
N GLU A 83 -17.93 -9.80 10.48
CA GLU A 83 -18.35 -8.64 11.29
C GLU A 83 -17.57 -7.36 10.96
N GLN A 84 -16.38 -7.48 10.43
CA GLN A 84 -15.55 -6.34 10.03
C GLN A 84 -15.94 -5.74 8.67
N ILE A 85 -16.83 -6.38 7.92
CA ILE A 85 -17.38 -5.86 6.67
C ILE A 85 -18.32 -4.70 6.99
N LEU A 86 -18.06 -3.55 6.37
CA LEU A 86 -18.84 -2.34 6.61
C LEU A 86 -20.07 -2.27 5.69
N PRO A 87 -21.25 -1.95 6.23
CA PRO A 87 -22.41 -1.67 5.39
C PRO A 87 -22.18 -0.39 4.59
N GLN A 88 -22.66 -0.38 3.35
CA GLN A 88 -22.51 0.77 2.47
C GLN A 88 -23.86 1.30 2.01
N SER A 89 -24.02 2.63 2.00
CA SER A 89 -25.09 3.29 1.27
C SER A 89 -24.93 3.11 -0.23
N VAL A 90 -25.95 3.39 -1.01
CA VAL A 90 -25.90 3.32 -2.49
C VAL A 90 -24.79 4.24 -3.03
N SER A 91 -24.67 5.45 -2.53
CA SER A 91 -23.64 6.40 -2.97
C SER A 91 -22.22 5.92 -2.60
N ARG A 92 -22.03 5.30 -1.44
CA ARG A 92 -20.75 4.75 -1.03
C ARG A 92 -20.39 3.51 -1.85
N ALA A 93 -21.36 2.66 -2.15
CA ALA A 93 -21.16 1.50 -3.03
C ALA A 93 -20.75 1.93 -4.45
N ALA A 94 -21.34 3.01 -4.96
CA ALA A 94 -20.95 3.57 -6.26
C ALA A 94 -19.51 4.07 -6.27
N ILE A 95 -19.04 4.69 -5.19
CA ILE A 95 -17.65 5.12 -5.04
C ILE A 95 -16.72 3.89 -5.12
N THR A 96 -17.00 2.86 -4.35
CA THR A 96 -16.19 1.63 -4.33
C THR A 96 -16.17 0.95 -5.70
N ALA A 97 -17.31 0.88 -6.38
CA ALA A 97 -17.42 0.29 -7.73
C ALA A 97 -16.55 1.00 -8.77
N ALA A 98 -16.31 2.29 -8.60
CA ALA A 98 -15.51 3.10 -9.51
C ALA A 98 -14.00 3.08 -9.18
N TYR A 99 -13.57 2.36 -8.17
CA TYR A 99 -12.20 2.41 -7.64
C TYR A 99 -11.13 2.28 -8.72
N ARG A 100 -11.24 1.23 -9.55
CA ARG A 100 -10.30 0.92 -10.63
C ARG A 100 -11.00 0.74 -11.97
N ARG A 101 -12.01 1.57 -12.20
CA ARG A 101 -12.75 1.55 -13.48
C ARG A 101 -11.77 1.70 -14.66
N PRO A 102 -11.91 0.93 -15.76
CA PRO A 102 -11.06 1.14 -16.92
C PRO A 102 -11.11 2.58 -17.42
N GLU A 103 -9.95 3.11 -17.81
CA GLU A 103 -9.86 4.51 -18.27
C GLU A 103 -10.74 4.80 -19.48
N THR A 104 -10.90 3.83 -20.38
CA THR A 104 -11.79 3.96 -21.55
C THR A 104 -13.23 4.26 -21.15
N GLU A 105 -13.71 3.64 -20.08
CA GLU A 105 -15.06 3.91 -19.54
C GLU A 105 -15.10 5.22 -18.76
N ALA A 106 -14.14 5.42 -17.86
CA ALA A 106 -14.11 6.58 -16.96
C ALA A 106 -13.97 7.89 -17.73
N VAL A 107 -13.05 7.96 -18.69
CA VAL A 107 -12.80 9.16 -19.51
C VAL A 107 -13.99 9.46 -20.41
N SER A 108 -14.57 8.43 -21.04
CA SER A 108 -15.76 8.60 -21.91
C SER A 108 -16.95 9.18 -21.15
N MET A 109 -17.14 8.80 -19.89
CA MET A 109 -18.20 9.34 -19.02
C MET A 109 -17.96 10.81 -18.67
N LEU A 110 -16.69 11.21 -18.50
CA LEU A 110 -16.33 12.56 -18.05
C LEU A 110 -16.26 13.58 -19.17
N LEU A 111 -15.98 13.14 -20.38
CA LEU A 111 -15.60 14.03 -21.48
C LEU A 111 -16.70 15.06 -21.78
N GLU A 112 -17.96 14.65 -21.88
CA GLU A 112 -19.07 15.56 -22.10
C GLU A 112 -19.34 16.48 -20.90
N GLN A 113 -19.15 15.97 -19.69
CA GLN A 113 -19.31 16.77 -18.48
C GLN A 113 -18.22 17.85 -18.37
N ALA A 114 -17.03 17.59 -18.86
CA ALA A 114 -15.91 18.54 -18.84
C ALA A 114 -15.95 19.54 -20.00
N ARG A 115 -16.75 19.29 -21.02
CA ARG A 115 -16.85 20.16 -22.18
C ARG A 115 -17.34 21.55 -21.81
N LEU A 116 -16.59 22.56 -22.20
CA LEU A 116 -16.97 23.94 -22.01
C LEU A 116 -17.93 24.39 -23.13
N PRO A 117 -19.00 25.17 -22.83
CA PRO A 117 -19.77 25.83 -23.87
C PRO A 117 -18.87 26.71 -24.74
N GLN A 118 -19.14 26.78 -26.05
CA GLN A 118 -18.27 27.44 -27.00
C GLN A 118 -17.83 28.84 -26.59
N PRO A 119 -18.72 29.76 -26.14
CA PRO A 119 -18.31 31.09 -25.71
C PRO A 119 -17.39 31.06 -24.48
N VAL A 120 -17.65 30.16 -23.55
CA VAL A 120 -16.82 29.97 -22.33
C VAL A 120 -15.45 29.41 -22.70
N ALA A 121 -15.39 28.46 -23.63
CA ALA A 121 -14.13 27.86 -24.09
C ALA A 121 -13.21 28.90 -24.74
N GLU A 122 -13.74 29.77 -25.58
CA GLU A 122 -12.99 30.85 -26.23
C GLU A 122 -12.47 31.88 -25.24
N GLN A 123 -13.30 32.31 -24.31
CA GLN A 123 -12.90 33.27 -23.28
C GLN A 123 -11.89 32.68 -22.31
N ALA A 124 -12.04 31.41 -21.96
CA ALA A 124 -11.10 30.69 -21.09
C ALA A 124 -9.74 30.57 -21.77
N HIS A 125 -9.70 30.22 -23.05
CA HIS A 125 -8.46 30.13 -23.83
C HIS A 125 -7.75 31.47 -23.88
N LYS A 126 -8.49 32.54 -24.18
CA LYS A 126 -7.94 33.91 -24.25
C LYS A 126 -7.35 34.35 -22.91
N LEU A 127 -8.06 34.13 -21.83
CA LEU A 127 -7.59 34.46 -20.47
C LEU A 127 -6.37 33.62 -20.09
N ALA A 128 -6.40 32.33 -20.38
CA ALA A 128 -5.28 31.41 -20.11
C ALA A 128 -4.03 31.83 -20.87
N TYR A 129 -4.18 32.24 -22.12
CA TYR A 129 -3.09 32.76 -22.93
C TYR A 129 -2.48 34.02 -22.33
N GLN A 130 -3.29 34.96 -21.90
CA GLN A 130 -2.83 36.21 -21.28
C GLN A 130 -2.08 35.91 -19.97
N LEU A 131 -2.60 35.01 -19.14
CA LEU A 131 -1.97 34.63 -17.88
C LEU A 131 -0.62 33.94 -18.12
N ALA A 132 -0.58 33.02 -19.05
CA ALA A 132 0.63 32.27 -19.40
C ALA A 132 1.69 33.16 -20.04
N ASP A 133 1.30 34.10 -20.92
CA ASP A 133 2.20 35.05 -21.55
C ASP A 133 2.88 35.95 -20.52
N LYS A 134 2.12 36.51 -19.59
CA LYS A 134 2.67 37.32 -18.53
C LYS A 134 3.59 36.52 -17.63
N LEU A 135 3.21 35.30 -17.31
CA LEU A 135 4.01 34.41 -16.47
C LEU A 135 5.33 34.05 -17.12
N ARG A 136 5.33 33.74 -18.44
CA ARG A 136 6.54 33.42 -19.21
C ARG A 136 7.48 34.63 -19.36
N ASN A 137 6.93 35.82 -19.52
CA ASN A 137 7.68 37.04 -19.72
C ASN A 137 8.09 37.76 -18.43
N GLN A 138 7.66 37.28 -17.28
CA GLN A 138 8.16 37.76 -15.99
C GLN A 138 9.66 37.48 -15.93
N LYS A 139 10.45 38.57 -15.94
CA LYS A 139 11.86 38.50 -15.58
C LYS A 139 11.97 37.99 -14.14
N ASN A 140 12.86 37.02 -13.96
CA ASN A 140 13.15 36.36 -12.71
C ASN A 140 12.89 37.24 -11.48
N ALA A 141 12.06 36.73 -10.55
CA ALA A 141 11.80 37.41 -9.30
C ALA A 141 13.12 37.82 -8.66
N SER A 142 13.27 39.12 -8.37
CA SER A 142 14.42 39.65 -7.67
C SER A 142 14.43 39.11 -6.24
N GLY A 143 15.40 38.26 -5.91
CA GLY A 143 15.54 37.67 -4.60
C GLY A 143 16.16 36.26 -4.59
N ARG A 144 16.39 35.71 -3.39
CA ARG A 144 16.99 34.38 -3.23
C ARG A 144 16.18 33.24 -3.90
N ALA A 145 14.87 33.33 -3.85
CA ALA A 145 13.96 32.33 -4.50
C ALA A 145 14.10 32.34 -6.03
N GLY A 146 14.22 33.50 -6.64
CA GLY A 146 14.45 33.64 -8.08
C GLY A 146 15.81 33.12 -8.52
N MET A 147 16.83 33.26 -7.67
CA MET A 147 18.16 32.71 -7.93
C MET A 147 18.17 31.17 -7.91
N VAL A 148 17.50 30.57 -6.95
CA VAL A 148 17.39 29.10 -6.85
C VAL A 148 16.68 28.52 -8.06
N GLN A 149 15.57 29.13 -8.48
CA GLN A 149 14.80 28.66 -9.64
C GLN A 149 15.60 28.86 -10.95
N GLY A 150 16.32 29.94 -11.08
CA GLY A 150 17.23 30.20 -12.20
C GLY A 150 18.35 29.17 -12.28
N LEU A 151 18.93 28.80 -11.15
CA LEU A 151 19.98 27.78 -11.09
C LEU A 151 19.44 26.37 -11.41
N LEU A 152 18.23 26.02 -10.96
CA LEU A 152 17.58 24.77 -11.33
C LEU A 152 17.36 24.65 -12.85
N GLN A 153 17.01 25.76 -13.50
CA GLN A 153 16.82 25.81 -14.95
C GLN A 153 18.15 25.80 -15.70
N GLU A 154 19.13 26.54 -15.23
CA GLU A 154 20.46 26.67 -15.87
C GLU A 154 21.23 25.35 -15.90
N PHE A 155 21.12 24.55 -14.87
CA PHE A 155 21.77 23.26 -14.79
C PHE A 155 20.92 22.08 -15.30
N SER A 156 19.74 22.33 -15.86
CA SER A 156 18.86 21.33 -16.49
C SER A 156 18.67 20.05 -15.65
N LEU A 157 18.48 20.19 -14.34
CA LEU A 157 18.27 19.05 -13.46
C LEU A 157 16.97 18.35 -13.84
N SER A 158 17.06 17.07 -14.20
CA SER A 158 15.89 16.24 -14.32
C SER A 158 15.17 16.12 -12.96
N SER A 159 13.90 15.78 -12.99
CA SER A 159 13.15 15.55 -11.74
C SER A 159 13.79 14.48 -10.85
N GLN A 160 14.34 13.43 -11.46
CA GLN A 160 15.03 12.37 -10.74
C GLN A 160 16.33 12.88 -10.09
N GLU A 161 17.08 13.69 -10.80
CA GLU A 161 18.30 14.31 -10.26
C GLU A 161 17.99 15.28 -9.13
N GLY A 162 16.92 16.05 -9.24
CA GLY A 162 16.43 16.92 -8.18
C GLY A 162 16.05 16.14 -6.92
N VAL A 163 15.30 15.07 -7.07
CA VAL A 163 14.91 14.19 -5.95
C VAL A 163 16.14 13.55 -5.30
N ALA A 164 17.08 13.02 -6.09
CA ALA A 164 18.31 12.43 -5.56
C ALA A 164 19.16 13.45 -4.80
N LEU A 165 19.24 14.67 -5.29
CA LEU A 165 19.93 15.77 -4.62
C LEU A 165 19.29 16.11 -3.27
N MET A 166 17.96 16.18 -3.23
CA MET A 166 17.24 16.48 -1.99
C MET A 166 17.39 15.34 -0.97
N CYS A 167 17.34 14.09 -1.42
CA CYS A 167 17.58 12.94 -0.56
C CYS A 167 19.00 12.94 0.02
N LEU A 168 20.00 13.23 -0.80
CA LEU A 168 21.39 13.32 -0.35
C LEU A 168 21.56 14.43 0.69
N ALA A 169 20.97 15.56 0.43
CA ALA A 169 21.10 16.70 1.30
C ALA A 169 20.34 16.52 2.62
N GLU A 170 19.18 15.89 2.61
CA GLU A 170 18.48 15.46 3.82
C GLU A 170 19.36 14.49 4.63
N ALA A 171 19.95 13.50 3.97
CA ALA A 171 20.84 12.53 4.59
C ALA A 171 22.04 13.23 5.29
N LEU A 172 22.66 14.20 4.63
CA LEU A 172 23.78 14.96 5.20
C LEU A 172 23.38 15.77 6.45
N LEU A 173 22.15 16.29 6.49
CA LEU A 173 21.63 16.98 7.67
C LEU A 173 21.25 16.04 8.80
N ARG A 174 20.75 14.87 8.45
CA ARG A 174 20.26 13.87 9.40
C ARG A 174 21.38 13.03 10.03
N ILE A 175 22.45 12.72 9.29
CA ILE A 175 23.56 11.89 9.76
C ILE A 175 24.25 12.57 10.93
N PRO A 176 24.28 11.95 12.15
CA PRO A 176 24.80 12.61 13.35
C PRO A 176 26.34 12.65 13.41
N ASP A 177 27.01 11.65 12.86
CA ASP A 177 28.45 11.53 12.96
C ASP A 177 29.19 12.11 11.75
N LYS A 178 30.24 12.84 12.04
CA LYS A 178 31.08 13.50 11.04
C LYS A 178 31.75 12.52 10.08
N ALA A 179 32.20 11.36 10.60
CA ALA A 179 32.92 10.37 9.82
C ALA A 179 32.07 9.81 8.69
N THR A 180 30.80 9.48 8.95
CA THR A 180 29.87 8.97 7.93
C THR A 180 29.48 10.06 6.94
N ARG A 181 29.26 11.29 7.40
CA ARG A 181 29.00 12.44 6.51
C ARG A 181 30.17 12.64 5.53
N ASP A 182 31.40 12.64 6.06
CA ASP A 182 32.60 12.81 5.25
C ASP A 182 32.81 11.66 4.27
N ALA A 183 32.51 10.41 4.69
CA ALA A 183 32.58 9.25 3.83
C ALA A 183 31.54 9.30 2.69
N LEU A 184 30.31 9.72 2.97
CA LEU A 184 29.27 9.92 1.96
C LEU A 184 29.65 11.02 0.96
N ILE A 185 30.22 12.12 1.44
CA ILE A 185 30.73 13.22 0.61
C ILE A 185 31.85 12.72 -0.30
N ARG A 186 32.83 11.96 0.24
CA ARG A 186 33.92 11.39 -0.56
C ARG A 186 33.41 10.41 -1.61
N ASP A 187 32.49 9.52 -1.25
CA ASP A 187 31.93 8.54 -2.18
C ASP A 187 31.26 9.24 -3.37
N LYS A 188 30.48 10.27 -3.13
CA LYS A 188 29.79 11.03 -4.18
C LYS A 188 30.74 11.89 -5.01
N ILE A 189 31.86 12.30 -4.43
CA ILE A 189 32.89 13.10 -5.13
C ILE A 189 33.84 12.20 -5.93
N SER A 190 34.31 11.10 -5.37
CA SER A 190 35.36 10.25 -5.94
C SER A 190 34.90 9.39 -7.10
N ASN A 191 33.61 9.01 -7.17
CA ASN A 191 33.05 8.20 -8.25
C ASN A 191 32.77 8.98 -9.54
N GLY A 192 33.09 10.25 -9.56
CA GLY A 192 32.87 11.09 -10.72
C GLY A 192 34.15 11.34 -11.50
N ASN A 193 34.21 10.92 -12.73
CA ASN A 193 35.09 11.47 -13.72
C ASN A 193 34.61 12.89 -14.01
N TRP A 194 35.01 13.83 -13.15
CA TRP A 194 34.54 15.21 -13.10
C TRP A 194 34.63 15.94 -14.45
N GLN A 195 35.59 15.55 -15.28
CA GLN A 195 35.83 16.18 -16.56
C GLN A 195 34.92 15.67 -17.67
N SER A 196 34.37 14.47 -17.55
CA SER A 196 33.48 13.90 -18.58
C SER A 196 31.99 14.22 -18.37
N HIS A 197 31.61 14.71 -17.21
CA HIS A 197 30.21 14.97 -16.83
C HIS A 197 29.83 16.47 -16.85
N ILE A 198 30.78 17.35 -17.03
CA ILE A 198 30.50 18.81 -17.21
C ILE A 198 29.90 18.98 -18.58
N GLY A 199 28.60 19.16 -18.66
CA GLY A 199 27.87 19.48 -19.89
C GLY A 199 26.80 18.46 -20.31
N ARG A 200 26.74 17.23 -19.76
CA ARG A 200 25.72 16.25 -20.15
C ARG A 200 25.06 15.44 -19.02
N SER A 201 25.67 15.32 -17.86
CA SER A 201 25.06 14.79 -16.63
C SER A 201 25.99 15.10 -15.46
N PRO A 202 25.93 16.32 -14.92
CA PRO A 202 26.77 16.68 -13.78
C PRO A 202 26.36 15.82 -12.58
N SER A 203 27.34 15.35 -11.77
CA SER A 203 26.95 14.67 -10.54
C SER A 203 26.13 15.64 -9.69
N LEU A 204 25.01 15.20 -9.19
CA LEU A 204 24.09 15.96 -8.36
C LEU A 204 24.78 16.70 -7.23
N PHE A 205 25.81 16.06 -6.67
CA PHE A 205 26.57 16.60 -5.57
C PHE A 205 27.47 17.77 -5.97
N VAL A 206 28.07 17.71 -7.15
CA VAL A 206 28.89 18.83 -7.69
C VAL A 206 28.04 20.06 -7.86
N ASN A 207 26.83 19.88 -8.39
CA ASN A 207 25.90 20.99 -8.58
C ASN A 207 25.48 21.60 -7.25
N ALA A 208 25.18 20.78 -6.23
CA ALA A 208 24.86 21.27 -4.90
C ALA A 208 26.04 22.02 -4.24
N ALA A 209 27.24 21.46 -4.34
CA ALA A 209 28.43 22.11 -3.83
C ALA A 209 28.73 23.41 -4.57
N THR A 210 28.56 23.44 -5.89
CA THR A 210 28.72 24.63 -6.74
C THR A 210 27.73 25.69 -6.34
N TRP A 211 26.49 25.35 -6.13
CA TRP A 211 25.47 26.28 -5.66
C TRP A 211 25.78 26.85 -4.29
N GLY A 212 26.17 26.03 -3.35
CA GLY A 212 26.55 26.48 -2.02
C GLY A 212 27.72 27.45 -2.06
N LEU A 213 28.71 27.19 -2.90
CA LEU A 213 29.87 28.04 -3.06
C LEU A 213 29.54 29.39 -3.75
N LEU A 214 28.62 29.37 -4.74
CA LEU A 214 28.11 30.60 -5.38
C LEU A 214 27.35 31.47 -4.39
N PHE A 215 26.51 30.86 -3.56
CA PHE A 215 25.72 31.57 -2.57
C PHE A 215 26.54 32.11 -1.39
N THR A 216 27.62 31.45 -1.05
CA THR A 216 28.55 31.99 -0.01
C THR A 216 29.48 33.11 -0.49
N GLY A 217 29.38 33.48 -1.75
CA GLY A 217 30.25 34.51 -2.35
C GLY A 217 31.69 34.09 -2.51
N LYS A 218 32.01 32.82 -2.28
CA LYS A 218 33.38 32.28 -2.44
C LYS A 218 33.72 31.90 -3.87
N LEU A 219 32.68 31.72 -4.71
CA LEU A 219 32.82 31.66 -6.18
C LEU A 219 32.31 32.97 -6.78
N VAL A 220 33.17 33.77 -7.30
CA VAL A 220 32.83 34.98 -8.07
C VAL A 220 32.53 34.54 -9.48
N SER A 221 31.39 34.95 -10.02
CA SER A 221 30.83 34.69 -11.35
C SER A 221 31.81 34.11 -12.36
N THR A 222 31.56 32.85 -12.74
CA THR A 222 32.33 32.22 -13.82
C THR A 222 31.44 32.13 -15.05
N HIS A 223 31.85 32.81 -16.11
CA HIS A 223 31.19 32.74 -17.43
C HIS A 223 31.59 31.53 -18.27
N ASN A 224 32.31 30.55 -17.68
CA ASN A 224 32.87 29.41 -18.42
C ASN A 224 32.94 28.12 -17.54
N GLU A 225 32.35 27.07 -18.03
CA GLU A 225 32.32 25.74 -17.37
C GLU A 225 33.71 25.17 -17.04
N ALA A 226 34.71 25.40 -17.89
CA ALA A 226 36.06 24.92 -17.66
C ALA A 226 36.78 25.69 -16.53
N SER A 227 36.43 26.92 -16.26
CA SER A 227 36.98 27.71 -15.15
C SER A 227 36.31 27.34 -13.82
N LEU A 228 35.05 26.98 -13.87
CA LEU A 228 34.29 26.49 -12.70
C LEU A 228 34.86 25.16 -12.20
N SER A 229 35.11 24.22 -13.10
CA SER A 229 35.73 22.92 -12.78
C SER A 229 37.12 23.08 -12.16
N ARG A 230 37.95 23.95 -12.72
CA ARG A 230 39.29 24.26 -12.20
C ARG A 230 39.24 24.92 -10.83
N SER A 231 38.31 25.83 -10.61
CA SER A 231 38.12 26.50 -9.32
C SER A 231 37.61 25.55 -8.26
N LEU A 232 36.68 24.66 -8.61
CA LEU A 232 36.18 23.62 -7.76
C LEU A 232 37.27 22.62 -7.36
N ASN A 233 38.03 22.08 -8.32
CA ASN A 233 39.16 21.20 -8.06
C ASN A 233 40.24 21.86 -7.16
N ARG A 234 40.46 23.13 -7.32
CA ARG A 234 41.40 23.92 -6.50
C ARG A 234 40.92 24.09 -5.07
N ILE A 235 39.61 24.30 -4.90
CA ILE A 235 38.96 24.46 -3.57
C ILE A 235 38.88 23.12 -2.86
N ILE A 236 38.52 22.08 -3.56
CA ILE A 236 38.49 20.71 -3.04
C ILE A 236 39.85 20.23 -2.61
N GLY A 237 40.91 20.53 -3.41
CA GLY A 237 42.29 20.16 -3.09
C GLY A 237 42.92 20.94 -1.93
N LYS A 238 42.48 22.16 -1.66
CA LYS A 238 43.07 23.03 -0.63
C LYS A 238 42.31 23.16 0.67
N SER A 239 41.01 23.08 0.64
CA SER A 239 40.11 23.37 1.78
C SER A 239 39.22 22.22 2.19
N GLY A 240 39.18 21.18 1.38
CA GLY A 240 38.52 19.91 1.68
C GLY A 240 37.02 19.95 1.98
N GLU A 241 36.60 18.90 2.59
CA GLU A 241 35.23 18.56 2.94
C GLU A 241 34.44 19.61 3.76
N PRO A 242 35.04 20.40 4.69
CA PRO A 242 34.29 21.37 5.48
C PRO A 242 33.62 22.47 4.67
N LEU A 243 34.26 22.90 3.56
CA LEU A 243 33.74 23.98 2.72
C LEU A 243 32.59 23.46 1.86
N ILE A 244 32.70 22.23 1.33
CA ILE A 244 31.65 21.58 0.58
C ILE A 244 30.42 21.35 1.46
N ARG A 245 30.64 20.93 2.70
CA ARG A 245 29.57 20.76 3.68
C ARG A 245 28.81 22.05 3.95
N LYS A 246 29.50 23.15 4.15
CA LYS A 246 28.87 24.48 4.30
C LYS A 246 28.10 24.88 3.05
N GLY A 247 28.63 24.59 1.86
CA GLY A 247 27.97 24.87 0.61
C GLY A 247 26.67 24.07 0.45
N VAL A 248 26.68 22.78 0.76
CA VAL A 248 25.51 21.91 0.72
C VAL A 248 24.47 22.34 1.77
N ASP A 249 24.89 22.63 2.99
CA ASP A 249 24.01 23.13 4.05
C ASP A 249 23.30 24.42 3.64
N MET A 250 24.02 25.34 3.01
CA MET A 250 23.43 26.58 2.52
C MET A 250 22.44 26.36 1.37
N ALA A 251 22.79 25.50 0.42
CA ALA A 251 21.89 25.13 -0.68
C ALA A 251 20.60 24.52 -0.16
N MET A 252 20.70 23.68 0.86
CA MET A 252 19.56 23.04 1.52
C MET A 252 18.64 24.04 2.20
N ARG A 253 19.23 24.98 2.94
CA ARG A 253 18.44 26.03 3.60
C ARG A 253 17.69 26.87 2.58
N LEU A 254 18.33 27.24 1.49
CA LEU A 254 17.69 28.03 0.43
C LEU A 254 16.57 27.30 -0.28
N MET A 255 16.76 26.01 -0.55
CA MET A 255 15.69 25.18 -1.12
C MET A 255 14.57 24.93 -0.13
N GLY A 256 14.89 24.72 1.15
CA GLY A 256 13.90 24.64 2.22
C GLY A 256 13.07 25.92 2.32
N GLU A 257 13.72 27.08 2.33
CA GLU A 257 13.05 28.38 2.39
C GLU A 257 12.13 28.65 1.18
N GLN A 258 12.42 28.06 0.03
CA GLN A 258 11.55 28.17 -1.15
C GLN A 258 10.21 27.43 -0.94
N PHE A 259 10.23 26.28 -0.30
CA PHE A 259 9.05 25.42 -0.15
C PHE A 259 8.36 25.52 1.20
N VAL A 260 9.01 26.15 2.19
CA VAL A 260 8.53 26.26 3.56
C VAL A 260 8.34 27.74 3.92
N THR A 261 7.16 28.04 4.45
CA THR A 261 6.80 29.44 4.83
C THR A 261 7.53 29.89 6.09
N GLY A 262 7.87 28.97 6.96
CA GLY A 262 8.63 29.18 8.18
C GLY A 262 8.98 27.88 8.88
N GLU A 263 9.97 27.89 9.74
CA GLU A 263 10.34 26.72 10.55
C GLU A 263 9.38 26.51 11.74
N THR A 264 8.77 27.61 12.21
CA THR A 264 7.77 27.62 13.27
C THR A 264 6.49 28.31 12.80
N ILE A 265 5.38 28.03 13.45
CA ILE A 265 4.11 28.71 13.11
C ILE A 265 4.17 30.21 13.30
N ALA A 266 4.88 30.69 14.33
CA ALA A 266 5.06 32.10 14.58
C ALA A 266 5.83 32.78 13.44
N GLU A 267 6.90 32.19 12.96
CA GLU A 267 7.68 32.64 11.82
C GLU A 267 6.84 32.63 10.54
N ALA A 268 6.11 31.55 10.29
CA ALA A 268 5.24 31.43 9.13
C ALA A 268 4.16 32.52 9.10
N LEU A 269 3.52 32.79 10.23
CA LEU A 269 2.51 33.83 10.36
C LEU A 269 3.10 35.22 10.10
N ALA A 270 4.30 35.49 10.58
CA ALA A 270 5.00 36.75 10.32
C ALA A 270 5.35 36.92 8.84
N ASN A 271 5.85 35.86 8.22
CA ASN A 271 6.22 35.84 6.79
C ASN A 271 5.00 35.98 5.86
N ALA A 272 3.83 35.53 6.32
CA ALA A 272 2.60 35.59 5.54
C ALA A 272 2.01 36.97 5.38
N ARG A 273 2.35 37.93 6.26
CA ARG A 273 1.72 39.27 6.30
C ARG A 273 1.83 40.04 4.99
N LYS A 274 2.96 39.95 4.32
CA LYS A 274 3.21 40.64 3.04
C LYS A 274 2.20 40.28 1.96
N LEU A 275 1.91 39.00 1.80
CA LEU A 275 0.98 38.52 0.79
C LEU A 275 -0.47 38.63 1.26
N GLU A 276 -0.73 38.56 2.56
CA GLU A 276 -2.08 38.82 3.10
C GLU A 276 -2.51 40.27 2.79
N GLU A 277 -1.61 41.23 2.86
CA GLU A 277 -1.89 42.62 2.48
C GLU A 277 -2.28 42.76 1.00
N LYS A 278 -1.78 41.91 0.14
CA LYS A 278 -2.14 41.84 -1.28
C LYS A 278 -3.45 41.10 -1.56
N GLY A 279 -4.10 40.53 -0.55
CA GLY A 279 -5.36 39.81 -0.65
C GLY A 279 -5.23 38.30 -0.66
N PHE A 280 -4.03 37.73 -0.49
CA PHE A 280 -3.84 36.30 -0.33
C PHE A 280 -4.34 35.84 1.03
N ARG A 281 -4.74 34.58 1.09
CA ARG A 281 -5.14 33.86 2.31
C ARG A 281 -4.18 32.70 2.53
N TYR A 282 -4.21 32.10 3.70
CA TYR A 282 -3.30 31.03 4.05
C TYR A 282 -4.01 29.83 4.65
N SER A 283 -3.56 28.64 4.32
CA SER A 283 -3.81 27.40 5.04
C SER A 283 -2.46 26.81 5.44
N TYR A 284 -2.19 26.77 6.74
CA TYR A 284 -0.92 26.30 7.24
C TYR A 284 -0.91 24.78 7.37
N ASP A 285 0.17 24.16 6.93
CA ASP A 285 0.42 22.72 7.06
C ASP A 285 1.62 22.53 7.98
N MET A 286 1.37 22.10 9.22
CA MET A 286 2.45 21.69 10.11
C MET A 286 2.99 20.37 9.59
N LEU A 287 4.16 20.41 8.95
CA LEU A 287 4.74 19.23 8.30
C LEU A 287 4.86 18.04 9.25
N GLY A 288 4.56 16.87 8.74
CA GLY A 288 4.53 15.60 9.45
C GLY A 288 3.41 14.73 8.91
N GLU A 289 3.73 13.47 8.67
CA GLU A 289 2.82 12.49 8.14
C GLU A 289 3.30 11.07 8.47
N ALA A 290 2.46 10.07 8.28
CA ALA A 290 2.82 8.67 8.41
C ALA A 290 3.52 8.36 9.75
N ALA A 291 2.91 8.74 10.87
CA ALA A 291 3.39 8.39 12.19
C ALA A 291 3.59 6.86 12.30
N LEU A 292 4.72 6.42 12.84
CA LEU A 292 5.02 5.01 13.04
C LEU A 292 4.81 4.57 14.50
N THR A 293 4.85 5.51 15.42
CA THR A 293 4.74 5.25 16.85
C THR A 293 3.67 6.13 17.48
N ALA A 294 3.19 5.71 18.66
CA ALA A 294 2.28 6.53 19.46
C ALA A 294 2.93 7.86 19.87
N ALA A 295 4.23 7.87 20.13
CA ALA A 295 4.99 9.07 20.45
C ALA A 295 5.02 10.05 19.29
N ASP A 296 5.23 9.58 18.06
CA ASP A 296 5.18 10.42 16.86
C ASP A 296 3.79 11.06 16.70
N ALA A 297 2.75 10.25 16.81
CA ALA A 297 1.37 10.72 16.68
C ALA A 297 1.02 11.77 17.75
N GLN A 298 1.49 11.59 18.96
CA GLN A 298 1.29 12.54 20.05
C GLN A 298 2.04 13.86 19.80
N ALA A 299 3.26 13.79 19.29
CA ALA A 299 4.04 14.99 18.95
C ALA A 299 3.35 15.79 17.83
N TYR A 300 2.84 15.12 16.81
CA TYR A 300 2.09 15.80 15.74
C TYR A 300 0.76 16.38 16.26
N MET A 301 0.07 15.67 17.14
CA MET A 301 -1.15 16.20 17.75
C MET A 301 -0.89 17.51 18.51
N VAL A 302 0.16 17.56 19.32
CA VAL A 302 0.57 18.77 20.05
C VAL A 302 0.93 19.90 19.07
N SER A 303 1.67 19.57 18.01
CA SER A 303 2.03 20.55 16.95
C SER A 303 0.78 21.17 16.33
N TYR A 304 -0.22 20.37 15.97
CA TYR A 304 -1.50 20.86 15.43
C TYR A 304 -2.25 21.73 16.42
N GLN A 305 -2.30 21.34 17.70
CA GLN A 305 -2.98 22.12 18.75
C GLN A 305 -2.35 23.49 18.90
N GLN A 306 -1.04 23.54 19.01
CA GLN A 306 -0.28 24.79 19.14
C GLN A 306 -0.48 25.68 17.88
N ALA A 307 -0.46 25.09 16.72
CA ALA A 307 -0.68 25.79 15.47
C ALA A 307 -2.09 26.40 15.41
N ILE A 308 -3.12 25.65 15.77
CA ILE A 308 -4.51 26.15 15.77
C ILE A 308 -4.66 27.36 16.70
N HIS A 309 -4.07 27.31 17.89
CA HIS A 309 -4.07 28.46 18.82
C HIS A 309 -3.40 29.67 18.20
N ALA A 310 -2.23 29.50 17.60
CA ALA A 310 -1.49 30.60 16.98
C ALA A 310 -2.23 31.19 15.75
N ILE A 311 -2.73 30.33 14.88
CA ILE A 311 -3.49 30.72 13.68
C ILE A 311 -4.80 31.40 14.09
N GLY A 312 -5.48 30.86 15.09
CA GLY A 312 -6.73 31.40 15.62
C GLY A 312 -6.58 32.82 16.15
N LYS A 313 -5.52 33.06 16.92
CA LYS A 313 -5.20 34.42 17.41
C LYS A 313 -4.86 35.37 16.26
N ALA A 314 -4.06 34.90 15.29
CA ALA A 314 -3.70 35.69 14.12
C ALA A 314 -4.89 35.99 13.20
N SER A 315 -5.91 35.14 13.19
CA SER A 315 -7.13 35.35 12.43
C SER A 315 -7.89 36.60 12.89
N ASN A 316 -7.84 36.89 14.17
CA ASN A 316 -8.49 38.09 14.76
C ASN A 316 -9.97 38.21 14.35
N GLY A 317 -10.71 37.09 14.36
CA GLY A 317 -12.14 37.08 14.04
C GLY A 317 -12.51 37.23 12.56
N ARG A 318 -11.55 37.06 11.65
CA ARG A 318 -11.83 37.18 10.19
C ARG A 318 -12.71 36.05 9.63
N GLY A 319 -12.85 34.96 10.36
CA GLY A 319 -13.72 33.86 9.97
C GLY A 319 -13.08 32.83 9.04
N ILE A 320 -13.87 31.83 8.66
CA ILE A 320 -13.40 30.64 7.93
C ILE A 320 -13.01 30.93 6.47
N TYR A 321 -13.58 31.97 5.85
CA TYR A 321 -13.30 32.27 4.44
C TYR A 321 -12.14 33.24 4.27
N GLU A 322 -12.18 34.38 4.94
CA GLU A 322 -11.17 35.44 4.79
C GLU A 322 -9.95 35.25 5.67
N GLY A 323 -10.11 34.56 6.79
CA GLY A 323 -9.02 34.31 7.73
C GLY A 323 -8.14 33.11 7.35
N PRO A 324 -6.99 32.98 8.03
CA PRO A 324 -6.14 31.81 7.86
C PRO A 324 -6.80 30.57 8.43
N GLY A 325 -6.42 29.42 7.87
CA GLY A 325 -6.86 28.11 8.32
C GLY A 325 -5.70 27.14 8.49
N ILE A 326 -6.03 25.90 8.79
CA ILE A 326 -5.07 24.82 8.95
C ILE A 326 -5.44 23.62 8.07
N SER A 327 -4.43 22.95 7.54
CA SER A 327 -4.55 21.67 6.86
C SER A 327 -3.91 20.60 7.72
N ILE A 328 -4.60 19.48 7.92
CA ILE A 328 -4.11 18.38 8.75
C ILE A 328 -4.07 17.07 7.96
N LYS A 329 -3.12 16.20 8.31
CA LYS A 329 -3.02 14.84 7.78
C LYS A 329 -3.40 13.82 8.84
N LEU A 330 -4.37 12.97 8.50
CA LEU A 330 -4.85 11.95 9.42
C LEU A 330 -3.77 10.92 9.76
N SER A 331 -2.86 10.65 8.82
CA SER A 331 -1.73 9.75 9.05
C SER A 331 -0.71 10.26 10.08
N ALA A 332 -0.71 11.56 10.38
CA ALA A 332 0.10 12.14 11.45
C ALA A 332 -0.52 11.91 12.84
N LEU A 333 -1.82 11.68 12.91
CA LEU A 333 -2.56 11.58 14.16
C LEU A 333 -2.63 10.17 14.75
N HIS A 334 -2.28 9.15 13.97
CA HIS A 334 -2.36 7.77 14.40
C HIS A 334 -1.34 6.89 13.66
N PRO A 335 -0.61 6.00 14.35
CA PRO A 335 0.41 5.16 13.72
C PRO A 335 -0.17 4.04 12.84
N ARG A 336 -1.45 3.73 12.98
CA ARG A 336 -2.11 2.63 12.27
C ARG A 336 -3.37 3.11 11.53
N TYR A 337 -3.22 4.19 10.76
CA TYR A 337 -4.28 4.74 9.93
C TYR A 337 -4.45 3.92 8.64
N SER A 338 -5.30 2.91 8.71
CA SER A 338 -5.62 2.05 7.57
C SER A 338 -6.98 1.38 7.73
N ARG A 339 -7.54 0.89 6.62
CA ARG A 339 -8.81 0.13 6.63
C ARG A 339 -8.74 -1.11 7.54
N ALA A 340 -7.63 -1.82 7.52
CA ALA A 340 -7.45 -3.00 8.36
C ALA A 340 -7.59 -2.70 9.86
N GLN A 341 -7.25 -1.49 10.28
CA GLN A 341 -7.31 -1.04 11.68
C GLN A 341 -8.52 -0.13 11.94
N TYR A 342 -9.61 -0.33 11.22
CA TYR A 342 -10.81 0.51 11.30
C TYR A 342 -11.32 0.73 12.72
N ASP A 343 -11.34 -0.30 13.55
CA ASP A 343 -11.74 -0.22 14.96
C ASP A 343 -10.90 0.82 15.74
N ARG A 344 -9.58 0.74 15.62
CA ARG A 344 -8.67 1.67 16.28
C ARG A 344 -8.77 3.08 15.70
N VAL A 345 -8.95 3.20 14.41
CA VAL A 345 -9.12 4.49 13.75
C VAL A 345 -10.35 5.22 14.31
N MET A 346 -11.46 4.52 14.46
CA MET A 346 -12.69 5.11 15.01
C MET A 346 -12.60 5.39 16.52
N GLU A 347 -11.91 4.56 17.28
CA GLU A 347 -11.81 4.70 18.74
C GLU A 347 -10.68 5.64 19.16
N GLU A 348 -9.58 5.71 18.44
CA GLU A 348 -8.37 6.42 18.84
C GLU A 348 -8.07 7.66 17.98
N LEU A 349 -8.19 7.56 16.65
CA LEU A 349 -7.91 8.68 15.77
C LEU A 349 -9.06 9.69 15.74
N TYR A 350 -10.28 9.21 15.61
CA TYR A 350 -11.46 10.08 15.50
C TYR A 350 -11.59 11.08 16.66
N PRO A 351 -11.40 10.72 17.94
CA PRO A 351 -11.44 11.68 19.04
C PRO A 351 -10.41 12.80 18.90
N ARG A 352 -9.24 12.51 18.33
CA ARG A 352 -8.21 13.52 18.07
C ARG A 352 -8.65 14.49 16.98
N LEU A 353 -9.20 13.96 15.89
CA LEU A 353 -9.77 14.78 14.82
C LEU A 353 -10.90 15.68 15.34
N LYS A 354 -11.80 15.13 16.12
CA LYS A 354 -12.88 15.88 16.76
C LYS A 354 -12.33 16.99 17.65
N SER A 355 -11.37 16.70 18.49
CA SER A 355 -10.72 17.65 19.39
C SER A 355 -10.10 18.83 18.63
N LEU A 356 -9.38 18.57 17.56
CA LEU A 356 -8.79 19.62 16.72
C LEU A 356 -9.86 20.46 16.02
N THR A 357 -10.92 19.84 15.56
CA THR A 357 -12.04 20.52 14.89
C THR A 357 -12.79 21.43 15.84
N LEU A 358 -13.05 20.98 17.07
CA LEU A 358 -13.65 21.81 18.10
C LEU A 358 -12.78 23.01 18.46
N LEU A 359 -11.48 22.82 18.54
CA LEU A 359 -10.53 23.90 18.78
C LEU A 359 -10.54 24.92 17.64
N ALA A 360 -10.56 24.47 16.39
CA ALA A 360 -10.68 25.33 15.22
C ALA A 360 -11.98 26.13 15.24
N ARG A 361 -13.08 25.51 15.64
CA ARG A 361 -14.37 26.21 15.80
C ARG A 361 -14.31 27.34 16.84
N GLN A 362 -13.60 27.15 17.95
CA GLN A 362 -13.46 28.20 18.97
C GLN A 362 -12.88 29.47 18.40
N TYR A 363 -11.97 29.38 17.45
CA TYR A 363 -11.34 30.51 16.76
C TYR A 363 -12.04 30.87 15.45
N ASP A 364 -13.01 30.11 15.04
CA ASP A 364 -13.70 30.24 13.73
C ASP A 364 -12.71 30.28 12.57
N ILE A 365 -11.75 29.34 12.57
CA ILE A 365 -10.81 29.12 11.48
C ILE A 365 -11.15 27.82 10.75
N GLY A 366 -10.94 27.77 9.43
CA GLY A 366 -11.14 26.57 8.63
C GLY A 366 -10.14 25.47 8.98
N ILE A 367 -10.59 24.23 9.03
CA ILE A 367 -9.75 23.06 9.19
C ILE A 367 -9.99 22.10 8.02
N ASN A 368 -8.96 21.83 7.22
CA ASN A 368 -9.03 20.96 6.07
C ASN A 368 -8.36 19.62 6.36
N ILE A 369 -9.07 18.54 6.05
CA ILE A 369 -8.53 17.18 6.10
C ILE A 369 -7.88 16.90 4.74
N ASP A 370 -6.56 16.82 4.71
CA ASP A 370 -5.80 16.54 3.50
C ASP A 370 -6.06 15.13 2.98
N ALA A 371 -6.06 14.98 1.66
CA ALA A 371 -6.13 13.69 1.00
C ALA A 371 -4.74 13.06 0.92
N GLU A 372 -4.67 11.76 1.14
CA GLU A 372 -3.44 10.99 1.11
C GLU A 372 -3.57 9.85 0.09
N GLU A 373 -3.04 8.66 0.33
CA GLU A 373 -3.08 7.56 -0.62
C GLU A 373 -4.52 7.10 -0.90
N ALA A 374 -4.74 6.56 -2.09
CA ALA A 374 -6.06 6.17 -2.58
C ALA A 374 -6.78 5.16 -1.66
N ASP A 375 -6.05 4.25 -1.05
CA ASP A 375 -6.61 3.24 -0.15
C ASP A 375 -7.16 3.81 1.17
N ARG A 376 -6.87 5.08 1.47
CA ARG A 376 -7.36 5.79 2.66
C ARG A 376 -8.56 6.69 2.38
N LEU A 377 -8.97 6.83 1.13
CA LEU A 377 -10.08 7.73 0.78
C LEU A 377 -11.37 7.35 1.50
N GLU A 378 -11.79 6.10 1.41
CA GLU A 378 -13.10 5.69 1.93
C GLU A 378 -13.16 5.72 3.46
N ILE A 379 -12.08 5.36 4.15
CA ILE A 379 -12.03 5.51 5.61
C ILE A 379 -12.02 6.99 6.03
N SER A 380 -11.41 7.86 5.24
CA SER A 380 -11.46 9.32 5.49
C SER A 380 -12.87 9.87 5.34
N LEU A 381 -13.65 9.34 4.40
CA LEU A 381 -15.07 9.70 4.24
C LEU A 381 -15.89 9.25 5.45
N ASP A 382 -15.62 8.09 6.01
CA ASP A 382 -16.29 7.62 7.24
C ASP A 382 -16.00 8.56 8.43
N LEU A 383 -14.76 8.99 8.57
CA LEU A 383 -14.35 9.96 9.61
C LEU A 383 -15.02 11.32 9.41
N LEU A 384 -15.06 11.80 8.17
CA LEU A 384 -15.72 13.05 7.82
C LEU A 384 -17.22 13.00 8.11
N GLU A 385 -17.90 11.94 7.73
CA GLU A 385 -19.33 11.76 7.99
C GLU A 385 -19.63 11.82 9.49
N LYS A 386 -18.86 11.07 10.28
CA LYS A 386 -19.00 11.08 11.73
C LYS A 386 -18.78 12.47 12.32
N LEU A 387 -17.80 13.20 11.83
CA LEU A 387 -17.48 14.56 12.25
C LEU A 387 -18.62 15.52 11.92
N CYS A 388 -19.20 15.41 10.73
CA CYS A 388 -20.30 16.27 10.28
C CYS A 388 -21.59 16.13 11.10
N PHE A 389 -21.80 15.01 11.75
CA PHE A 389 -22.94 14.76 12.61
C PHE A 389 -22.68 15.01 14.10
N GLU A 390 -21.52 15.54 14.46
CA GLU A 390 -21.26 15.94 15.84
C GLU A 390 -22.16 17.11 16.26
N PRO A 391 -22.99 16.97 17.31
CA PRO A 391 -23.88 18.05 17.76
C PRO A 391 -23.13 19.34 18.13
N GLU A 392 -21.93 19.22 18.67
CA GLU A 392 -21.08 20.36 19.06
C GLU A 392 -20.59 21.18 17.87
N LEU A 393 -20.65 20.63 16.66
CA LEU A 393 -20.24 21.27 15.40
C LEU A 393 -21.45 21.69 14.55
N ALA A 394 -22.67 21.54 15.06
CA ALA A 394 -23.87 21.86 14.31
C ALA A 394 -23.88 23.35 13.88
N GLY A 395 -24.20 23.56 12.59
CA GLY A 395 -24.29 24.92 12.02
C GLY A 395 -22.96 25.60 11.69
N TRP A 396 -21.83 24.96 12.01
CA TRP A 396 -20.51 25.47 11.67
C TRP A 396 -20.03 24.98 10.32
N ASN A 397 -19.56 25.89 9.46
CA ASN A 397 -19.20 25.61 8.06
C ASN A 397 -17.68 25.56 7.79
N GLY A 398 -16.87 25.45 8.84
CA GLY A 398 -15.41 25.45 8.73
C GLY A 398 -14.76 24.08 8.55
N ILE A 399 -15.54 23.00 8.43
CA ILE A 399 -15.02 21.67 8.12
C ILE A 399 -14.66 21.60 6.64
N GLY A 400 -13.41 21.29 6.36
CA GLY A 400 -12.90 21.14 5.00
C GLY A 400 -12.40 19.72 4.72
N PHE A 401 -12.51 19.32 3.48
CA PHE A 401 -12.07 18.01 2.99
C PHE A 401 -11.46 18.16 1.61
N VAL A 402 -10.44 17.36 1.31
CA VAL A 402 -9.71 17.43 0.05
C VAL A 402 -10.06 16.23 -0.82
N ILE A 403 -10.35 16.48 -2.08
CA ILE A 403 -10.63 15.45 -3.09
C ILE A 403 -9.65 15.55 -4.25
N GLN A 404 -9.34 14.42 -4.87
CA GLN A 404 -8.28 14.28 -5.86
C GLN A 404 -8.86 13.92 -7.22
N ALA A 405 -8.78 14.84 -8.18
CA ALA A 405 -9.36 14.64 -9.52
C ALA A 405 -8.68 13.52 -10.31
N TYR A 406 -7.44 13.17 -10.00
CA TYR A 406 -6.78 12.07 -10.70
C TYR A 406 -7.34 10.68 -10.35
N GLN A 407 -8.16 10.59 -9.29
CA GLN A 407 -8.86 9.37 -8.92
C GLN A 407 -10.13 9.18 -9.74
N LYS A 408 -10.35 7.99 -10.21
CA LYS A 408 -11.56 7.61 -10.96
C LYS A 408 -12.83 7.72 -10.13
N ARG A 409 -12.71 7.65 -8.81
CA ARG A 409 -13.81 7.81 -7.84
C ARG A 409 -14.24 9.25 -7.60
N CYS A 410 -13.44 10.24 -7.98
CA CYS A 410 -13.63 11.64 -7.56
C CYS A 410 -15.04 12.21 -7.88
N PRO A 411 -15.60 12.05 -9.07
CA PRO A 411 -16.94 12.57 -9.35
C PRO A 411 -18.02 12.00 -8.43
N LEU A 412 -17.89 10.73 -8.09
CA LEU A 412 -18.83 10.03 -7.20
C LEU A 412 -18.64 10.44 -5.73
N VAL A 413 -17.42 10.75 -5.35
CA VAL A 413 -17.13 11.34 -4.04
C VAL A 413 -17.82 12.68 -3.89
N ILE A 414 -17.85 13.49 -4.94
CA ILE A 414 -18.58 14.78 -4.93
C ILE A 414 -20.07 14.57 -4.70
N ASP A 415 -20.68 13.61 -5.38
CA ASP A 415 -22.10 13.27 -5.18
C ASP A 415 -22.38 12.90 -3.71
N TYR A 416 -21.50 12.09 -3.13
CA TYR A 416 -21.57 11.72 -1.71
C TYR A 416 -21.43 12.94 -0.79
N LEU A 417 -20.48 13.84 -1.07
CA LEU A 417 -20.26 15.05 -0.27
C LEU A 417 -21.44 16.00 -0.33
N ILE A 418 -22.08 16.14 -1.47
CA ILE A 418 -23.31 16.93 -1.63
C ILE A 418 -24.43 16.36 -0.76
N ASP A 419 -24.62 15.04 -0.80
CA ASP A 419 -25.57 14.35 0.06
C ASP A 419 -25.24 14.53 1.54
N LEU A 420 -23.96 14.38 1.92
CA LEU A 420 -23.51 14.55 3.30
C LEU A 420 -23.75 15.99 3.80
N ALA A 421 -23.43 16.99 2.99
CA ALA A 421 -23.69 18.39 3.32
C ALA A 421 -25.18 18.65 3.54
N THR A 422 -26.03 18.08 2.69
CA THR A 422 -27.49 18.19 2.80
C THR A 422 -28.00 17.53 4.09
N ARG A 423 -27.62 16.28 4.36
CA ARG A 423 -28.06 15.52 5.54
C ARG A 423 -27.56 16.12 6.86
N SER A 424 -26.34 16.65 6.88
CA SER A 424 -25.73 17.26 8.06
C SER A 424 -26.05 18.75 8.22
N ARG A 425 -26.81 19.34 7.28
CA ARG A 425 -27.22 20.74 7.26
C ARG A 425 -26.07 21.71 7.42
N ARG A 426 -25.04 21.54 6.60
CA ARG A 426 -23.86 22.41 6.61
C ARG A 426 -23.35 22.68 5.21
N ARG A 427 -22.51 23.68 5.09
CA ARG A 427 -21.72 23.94 3.90
C ARG A 427 -20.33 23.37 4.13
N LEU A 428 -19.83 22.54 3.24
CA LEU A 428 -18.49 21.95 3.33
C LEU A 428 -17.49 22.74 2.50
N MET A 429 -16.29 22.94 3.03
CA MET A 429 -15.16 23.48 2.28
C MET A 429 -14.47 22.34 1.55
N ILE A 430 -14.55 22.31 0.24
CA ILE A 430 -13.99 21.20 -0.55
C ILE A 430 -12.83 21.71 -1.42
N ARG A 431 -11.63 21.26 -1.09
CA ARG A 431 -10.44 21.53 -1.90
C ARG A 431 -10.34 20.49 -3.00
N LEU A 432 -10.42 20.92 -4.24
CA LEU A 432 -10.19 20.08 -5.40
C LEU A 432 -8.74 20.22 -5.83
N VAL A 433 -8.00 19.11 -5.77
CA VAL A 433 -6.62 19.02 -6.25
C VAL A 433 -6.54 18.02 -7.39
N LYS A 434 -5.44 17.99 -8.12
CA LYS A 434 -5.19 16.95 -9.12
C LYS A 434 -4.77 15.64 -8.46
N GLY A 435 -3.77 15.68 -7.59
CA GLY A 435 -3.29 14.54 -6.78
C GLY A 435 -1.76 14.55 -6.69
N ALA A 436 -1.24 14.09 -5.57
CA ALA A 436 0.18 14.21 -5.23
C ALA A 436 0.94 12.89 -5.12
N TYR A 437 0.26 11.75 -5.30
CA TYR A 437 0.82 10.41 -5.04
C TYR A 437 0.85 9.54 -6.30
N TRP A 438 0.85 10.13 -7.48
CA TRP A 438 0.67 9.41 -8.74
C TRP A 438 1.67 8.27 -8.93
N ASP A 439 2.96 8.53 -8.74
CA ASP A 439 4.03 7.54 -8.94
C ASP A 439 3.86 6.33 -8.03
N SER A 440 3.60 6.56 -6.75
CA SER A 440 3.41 5.49 -5.77
C SER A 440 2.12 4.71 -6.02
N GLU A 441 1.03 5.36 -6.47
CA GLU A 441 -0.22 4.68 -6.80
C GLU A 441 -0.07 3.74 -8.00
N ILE A 442 0.64 4.16 -9.04
CA ILE A 442 0.94 3.31 -10.20
C ILE A 442 1.79 2.11 -9.77
N LYS A 443 2.89 2.36 -9.08
CA LYS A 443 3.81 1.31 -8.64
C LYS A 443 3.14 0.29 -7.72
N ARG A 444 2.36 0.76 -6.77
CA ARG A 444 1.65 -0.09 -5.80
C ARG A 444 0.68 -1.05 -6.48
N ALA A 445 -0.12 -0.56 -7.42
CA ALA A 445 -1.04 -1.41 -8.18
C ALA A 445 -0.31 -2.47 -8.99
N GLN A 446 0.84 -2.13 -9.58
CA GLN A 446 1.68 -3.08 -10.31
C GLN A 446 2.26 -4.16 -9.38
N MET A 447 2.81 -3.75 -8.25
CA MET A 447 3.41 -4.67 -7.27
C MET A 447 2.38 -5.63 -6.69
N ASP A 448 1.19 -5.13 -6.36
CA ASP A 448 0.13 -5.90 -5.72
C ASP A 448 -0.73 -6.68 -6.72
N GLY A 449 -0.47 -6.54 -8.01
CA GLY A 449 -1.21 -7.26 -9.05
C GLY A 449 -2.69 -6.90 -9.08
N LEU A 450 -3.03 -5.63 -8.84
CA LEU A 450 -4.43 -5.20 -8.80
C LEU A 450 -5.02 -5.08 -10.21
N GLU A 451 -6.34 -4.98 -10.29
CA GLU A 451 -7.11 -5.03 -11.55
C GLU A 451 -6.80 -3.89 -12.51
N GLY A 452 -6.43 -2.75 -11.94
CA GLY A 452 -6.12 -1.53 -12.65
C GLY A 452 -5.60 -0.48 -11.69
N TYR A 453 -5.55 0.75 -12.16
CA TYR A 453 -5.07 1.87 -11.37
C TYR A 453 -6.22 2.67 -10.78
N PRO A 454 -6.11 3.14 -9.53
CA PRO A 454 -7.11 4.05 -8.96
C PRO A 454 -7.05 5.44 -9.59
N VAL A 455 -5.95 5.75 -10.28
CA VAL A 455 -5.64 7.05 -10.88
C VAL A 455 -5.52 6.91 -12.40
N TYR A 456 -5.69 8.02 -13.10
CA TYR A 456 -5.48 8.06 -14.55
C TYR A 456 -4.00 7.94 -14.89
N THR A 457 -3.69 7.24 -15.96
CA THR A 457 -2.30 7.07 -16.42
C THR A 457 -1.80 8.26 -17.23
N ARG A 458 -2.72 9.07 -17.79
CA ARG A 458 -2.38 10.27 -18.55
C ARG A 458 -2.85 11.52 -17.82
N LYS A 459 -1.97 12.51 -17.74
CA LYS A 459 -2.28 13.76 -17.07
C LYS A 459 -3.45 14.50 -17.69
N VAL A 460 -3.59 14.46 -19.02
CA VAL A 460 -4.70 15.11 -19.71
C VAL A 460 -6.07 14.58 -19.24
N TYR A 461 -6.15 13.30 -18.86
CA TYR A 461 -7.37 12.73 -18.30
C TYR A 461 -7.69 13.29 -16.92
N THR A 462 -6.65 13.53 -16.12
CA THR A 462 -6.78 14.23 -14.84
C THR A 462 -7.30 15.65 -15.03
N ASP A 463 -6.81 16.35 -16.04
CA ASP A 463 -7.25 17.70 -16.37
C ASP A 463 -8.73 17.74 -16.77
N VAL A 464 -9.17 16.76 -17.58
CA VAL A 464 -10.59 16.58 -17.93
C VAL A 464 -11.44 16.31 -16.70
N SER A 465 -11.00 15.39 -15.86
CA SER A 465 -11.68 15.07 -14.60
C SER A 465 -11.79 16.28 -13.68
N TYR A 466 -10.74 17.07 -13.60
CA TYR A 466 -10.73 18.30 -12.78
C TYR A 466 -11.80 19.27 -13.22
N LEU A 467 -11.94 19.53 -14.52
CA LEU A 467 -12.99 20.41 -15.05
C LEU A 467 -14.40 19.88 -14.80
N ALA A 468 -14.61 18.59 -15.02
CA ALA A 468 -15.89 17.95 -14.74
C ALA A 468 -16.26 18.06 -13.25
N CYS A 469 -15.32 17.81 -12.37
CA CYS A 469 -15.50 17.95 -10.92
C CYS A 469 -15.73 19.41 -10.50
N ALA A 470 -15.01 20.34 -11.09
CA ALA A 470 -15.18 21.78 -10.82
C ALA A 470 -16.61 22.25 -11.14
N LYS A 471 -17.15 21.82 -12.27
CA LYS A 471 -18.54 22.12 -12.63
C LYS A 471 -19.55 21.59 -11.60
N LYS A 472 -19.34 20.36 -11.13
CA LYS A 472 -20.20 19.75 -10.11
C LYS A 472 -20.18 20.53 -8.80
N LEU A 473 -18.99 20.98 -8.37
CA LEU A 473 -18.84 21.77 -7.14
C LEU A 473 -19.47 23.16 -7.26
N LEU A 474 -19.28 23.82 -8.40
CA LEU A 474 -19.86 25.15 -8.65
C LEU A 474 -21.38 25.14 -8.74
N ALA A 475 -21.99 24.01 -9.09
CA ALA A 475 -23.42 23.86 -9.27
C ALA A 475 -24.23 23.88 -7.95
N VAL A 476 -23.58 23.74 -6.81
CA VAL A 476 -24.22 23.62 -5.48
C VAL A 476 -23.65 24.62 -4.46
N PRO A 477 -23.75 25.92 -4.72
CA PRO A 477 -23.07 26.95 -3.90
C PRO A 477 -23.56 26.98 -2.44
N ASN A 478 -24.78 26.55 -2.15
CA ASN A 478 -25.31 26.50 -0.79
C ASN A 478 -24.77 25.34 0.04
N LEU A 479 -24.25 24.30 -0.60
CA LEU A 479 -23.78 23.09 0.07
C LEU A 479 -22.26 22.98 0.10
N ILE A 480 -21.59 23.53 -0.91
CA ILE A 480 -20.15 23.42 -1.08
C ILE A 480 -19.53 24.82 -1.25
N TYR A 481 -18.45 25.05 -0.54
CA TYR A 481 -17.50 26.13 -0.80
C TYR A 481 -16.30 25.55 -1.52
N PRO A 482 -16.22 25.69 -2.86
CA PRO A 482 -15.12 25.12 -3.61
C PRO A 482 -13.80 25.88 -3.38
N GLN A 483 -12.72 25.11 -3.26
CA GLN A 483 -11.36 25.62 -3.16
C GLN A 483 -10.55 24.96 -4.28
N PHE A 484 -10.34 25.68 -5.37
CA PHE A 484 -9.73 25.14 -6.59
C PHE A 484 -8.22 25.28 -6.54
N ALA A 485 -7.52 24.20 -6.19
CA ALA A 485 -6.07 24.15 -6.14
C ALA A 485 -5.49 23.78 -7.51
N THR A 486 -4.79 24.69 -8.14
CA THR A 486 -4.18 24.46 -9.44
C THR A 486 -3.07 25.48 -9.72
N HIS A 487 -2.04 25.03 -10.45
CA HIS A 487 -0.98 25.90 -11.00
C HIS A 487 -1.10 26.04 -12.52
N ASN A 488 -2.13 25.49 -13.13
CA ASN A 488 -2.36 25.49 -14.56
C ASN A 488 -3.23 26.68 -14.97
N ALA A 489 -2.71 27.53 -15.86
CA ALA A 489 -3.40 28.74 -16.29
C ALA A 489 -4.73 28.47 -17.02
N HIS A 490 -4.81 27.41 -17.85
CA HIS A 490 -6.05 27.04 -18.51
C HIS A 490 -7.12 26.59 -17.51
N THR A 491 -6.74 25.76 -16.55
CA THR A 491 -7.65 25.28 -15.50
C THR A 491 -8.22 26.47 -14.70
N LEU A 492 -7.35 27.40 -14.31
CA LEU A 492 -7.75 28.63 -13.63
C LEU A 492 -8.74 29.44 -14.46
N ALA A 493 -8.39 29.69 -15.72
CA ALA A 493 -9.21 30.47 -16.65
C ALA A 493 -10.57 29.82 -16.91
N ALA A 494 -10.58 28.50 -17.10
CA ALA A 494 -11.81 27.75 -17.30
C ALA A 494 -12.77 27.86 -16.10
N ILE A 495 -12.23 27.73 -14.89
CA ILE A 495 -13.02 27.86 -13.65
C ILE A 495 -13.54 29.29 -13.49
N TYR A 496 -12.67 30.27 -13.72
CA TYR A 496 -13.07 31.68 -13.66
C TYR A 496 -14.26 31.97 -14.57
N GLN A 497 -14.23 31.47 -15.81
CA GLN A 497 -15.30 31.67 -16.78
C GLN A 497 -16.55 30.84 -16.44
N LEU A 498 -16.38 29.61 -15.97
CA LEU A 498 -17.51 28.74 -15.54
C LEU A 498 -18.27 29.32 -14.35
N ALA A 499 -17.56 29.92 -13.41
CA ALA A 499 -18.16 30.55 -12.24
C ALA A 499 -18.96 31.80 -12.58
N GLY A 500 -18.70 32.39 -13.73
CA GLY A 500 -19.41 33.56 -14.23
C GLY A 500 -18.94 34.89 -13.64
N GLN A 501 -19.53 35.97 -14.10
CA GLN A 501 -19.13 37.34 -13.72
C GLN A 501 -19.77 37.84 -12.42
N ASN A 502 -20.83 37.19 -11.96
CA ASN A 502 -21.57 37.56 -10.74
C ASN A 502 -20.91 37.00 -9.48
N TYR A 503 -19.64 37.22 -9.35
CA TYR A 503 -18.88 36.80 -8.18
C TYR A 503 -19.33 37.54 -6.92
N TYR A 504 -19.46 36.83 -5.82
CA TYR A 504 -19.70 37.39 -4.50
C TYR A 504 -18.71 36.80 -3.49
N PRO A 505 -18.26 37.54 -2.48
CA PRO A 505 -17.40 37.02 -1.42
C PRO A 505 -18.01 35.77 -0.75
N GLY A 506 -17.23 34.73 -0.64
CA GLY A 506 -17.69 33.43 -0.12
C GLY A 506 -18.25 32.48 -1.16
N GLN A 507 -18.22 32.79 -2.45
CA GLN A 507 -18.64 31.86 -3.52
C GLN A 507 -17.66 30.72 -3.71
N TYR A 508 -16.38 31.02 -3.91
CA TYR A 508 -15.27 30.08 -4.08
C TYR A 508 -13.95 30.78 -3.92
N GLU A 509 -12.88 30.00 -3.88
CA GLU A 509 -11.51 30.51 -3.89
C GLU A 509 -10.61 29.64 -4.74
N PHE A 510 -9.53 30.22 -5.24
CA PHE A 510 -8.40 29.46 -5.76
C PHE A 510 -7.41 29.11 -4.64
N GLN A 511 -6.58 28.11 -4.87
CA GLN A 511 -5.48 27.77 -3.99
C GLN A 511 -4.21 27.48 -4.78
N CYS A 512 -3.06 27.71 -4.16
CA CYS A 512 -1.75 27.37 -4.71
C CYS A 512 -0.79 26.95 -3.60
N LEU A 513 0.30 26.31 -3.99
CA LEU A 513 1.37 25.93 -3.08
C LEU A 513 2.34 27.10 -2.89
N HIS A 514 2.77 27.29 -1.64
CA HIS A 514 3.82 28.24 -1.32
C HIS A 514 5.09 27.95 -2.14
N GLY A 515 5.68 28.98 -2.69
CA GLY A 515 6.91 28.92 -3.49
C GLY A 515 6.70 28.53 -4.96
N MET A 516 5.46 28.17 -5.35
CA MET A 516 5.15 27.73 -6.71
C MET A 516 4.10 28.60 -7.41
N GLY A 517 3.05 28.94 -6.73
CA GLY A 517 1.85 29.52 -7.34
C GLY A 517 1.74 31.03 -7.29
N GLU A 518 2.51 31.71 -6.46
CA GLU A 518 2.39 33.16 -6.25
C GLU A 518 2.52 33.96 -7.56
N PRO A 519 3.49 33.67 -8.45
CA PRO A 519 3.62 34.44 -9.70
C PRO A 519 2.37 34.40 -10.57
N LEU A 520 1.71 33.25 -10.67
CA LEU A 520 0.46 33.11 -11.43
C LEU A 520 -0.67 33.87 -10.73
N TYR A 521 -0.83 33.71 -9.43
CA TYR A 521 -1.96 34.25 -8.69
C TYR A 521 -1.82 35.70 -8.28
N GLU A 522 -0.63 36.31 -8.40
CA GLU A 522 -0.47 37.77 -8.33
C GLU A 522 -1.24 38.49 -9.44
N GLN A 523 -1.51 37.81 -10.56
CA GLN A 523 -2.36 38.32 -11.63
C GLN A 523 -3.86 38.17 -11.33
N VAL A 524 -4.23 37.35 -10.38
CA VAL A 524 -5.61 36.97 -10.06
C VAL A 524 -6.13 37.74 -8.83
N THR A 525 -5.32 37.82 -7.80
CA THR A 525 -5.67 38.44 -6.52
C THR A 525 -5.43 39.93 -6.58
N GLY A 526 -6.41 40.70 -6.18
CA GLY A 526 -6.34 42.15 -6.17
C GLY A 526 -7.43 42.82 -7.00
N LYS A 527 -7.40 44.15 -7.08
CA LYS A 527 -8.47 44.94 -7.71
C LYS A 527 -8.46 44.85 -9.23
N VAL A 528 -9.65 44.83 -9.83
CA VAL A 528 -9.81 44.89 -11.29
C VAL A 528 -9.18 46.17 -11.86
N ALA A 529 -9.25 47.31 -11.12
CA ALA A 529 -8.62 48.54 -11.51
C ALA A 529 -7.09 48.43 -11.65
N ASP A 530 -6.44 47.51 -10.96
CA ASP A 530 -5.02 47.23 -11.03
C ASP A 530 -4.66 46.15 -12.05
N GLY A 531 -5.61 45.75 -12.89
CA GLY A 531 -5.42 44.73 -13.92
C GLY A 531 -5.53 43.29 -13.37
N LYS A 532 -6.07 43.12 -12.17
CA LYS A 532 -6.25 41.81 -11.54
C LYS A 532 -7.67 41.27 -11.76
N LEU A 533 -7.92 40.04 -11.37
CA LEU A 533 -9.22 39.40 -11.57
C LEU A 533 -10.19 39.49 -10.38
N ASN A 534 -9.74 40.01 -9.26
CA ASN A 534 -10.50 40.17 -8.01
C ASN A 534 -11.08 38.81 -7.54
N ARG A 535 -10.25 37.80 -7.50
CA ARG A 535 -10.59 36.48 -6.94
C ARG A 535 -9.61 36.13 -5.84
N PRO A 536 -10.09 35.52 -4.73
CA PRO A 536 -9.20 35.15 -3.65
C PRO A 536 -8.35 33.95 -4.01
N CYS A 537 -7.13 33.94 -3.50
CA CYS A 537 -6.23 32.78 -3.56
C CYS A 537 -5.70 32.49 -2.16
N ARG A 538 -5.85 31.23 -1.74
CA ARG A 538 -5.30 30.72 -0.49
C ARG A 538 -4.01 29.97 -0.76
N ILE A 539 -2.96 30.32 -0.06
CA ILE A 539 -1.66 29.68 -0.18
C ILE A 539 -1.59 28.52 0.82
N TYR A 540 -1.31 27.33 0.32
CA TYR A 540 -0.97 26.17 1.13
C TYR A 540 0.48 26.34 1.62
N ALA A 541 0.66 26.54 2.92
CA ALA A 541 1.89 27.00 3.53
C ALA A 541 2.50 25.95 4.46
N PRO A 542 3.48 25.17 4.00
CA PRO A 542 4.17 24.22 4.86
C PRO A 542 5.01 24.94 5.92
N VAL A 543 4.98 24.39 7.14
CA VAL A 543 5.70 24.87 8.32
C VAL A 543 6.47 23.74 8.95
N GLY A 544 7.77 23.88 9.08
CA GLY A 544 8.59 22.84 9.72
C GLY A 544 10.07 22.96 9.39
N THR A 545 10.83 22.05 9.99
CA THR A 545 12.28 21.94 9.80
C THR A 545 12.60 20.81 8.80
N HIS A 546 13.90 20.66 8.49
CA HIS A 546 14.37 19.60 7.60
C HIS A 546 13.93 18.18 8.05
N GLU A 547 13.73 17.95 9.34
CA GLU A 547 13.35 16.65 9.88
C GLU A 547 12.00 16.12 9.36
N THR A 548 11.10 17.01 8.99
CA THR A 548 9.74 16.67 8.52
C THR A 548 9.48 17.03 7.07
N LEU A 549 10.47 17.58 6.38
CA LEU A 549 10.31 18.20 5.07
C LEU A 549 10.44 17.22 3.89
N LEU A 550 11.19 16.11 4.06
CA LEU A 550 11.60 15.25 2.94
C LEU A 550 10.43 14.73 2.10
N ALA A 551 9.42 14.14 2.72
CA ALA A 551 8.27 13.56 2.01
C ALA A 551 7.52 14.60 1.19
N TYR A 552 7.32 15.78 1.75
CA TYR A 552 6.70 16.92 1.07
C TYR A 552 7.52 17.37 -0.15
N LEU A 553 8.83 17.51 0.03
CA LEU A 553 9.73 17.96 -1.06
C LEU A 553 9.80 16.97 -2.21
N VAL A 554 9.90 15.69 -1.92
CA VAL A 554 9.95 14.64 -2.95
C VAL A 554 8.72 14.73 -3.84
N ARG A 555 7.53 14.84 -3.26
CA ARG A 555 6.29 14.98 -4.04
C ARG A 555 6.28 16.27 -4.89
N ARG A 556 6.77 17.38 -4.34
CA ARG A 556 6.83 18.64 -5.10
C ARG A 556 7.82 18.57 -6.26
N LEU A 557 8.95 17.95 -6.06
CA LEU A 557 9.95 17.77 -7.12
C LEU A 557 9.46 16.83 -8.23
N LEU A 558 8.79 15.75 -7.87
CA LEU A 558 8.18 14.84 -8.85
C LEU A 558 7.09 15.53 -9.66
N GLU A 559 6.26 16.34 -9.02
CA GLU A 559 5.21 17.11 -9.68
C GLU A 559 5.79 18.17 -10.64
N ASN A 560 6.77 18.93 -10.18
CA ASN A 560 7.37 20.02 -10.98
C ASN A 560 8.26 19.51 -12.11
N GLY A 561 8.89 18.37 -11.92
CA GLY A 561 9.79 17.78 -12.89
C GLY A 561 9.12 16.94 -13.97
N ALA A 562 7.81 16.66 -13.84
CA ALA A 562 7.08 15.90 -14.85
C ALA A 562 7.03 16.70 -16.17
N ASN A 563 7.46 16.12 -17.27
CA ASN A 563 7.47 16.76 -18.58
C ASN A 563 6.11 17.28 -19.04
N THR A 564 5.03 16.74 -18.48
CA THR A 564 3.65 17.12 -18.77
C THR A 564 3.10 18.17 -17.82
N SER A 565 3.83 18.56 -16.76
CA SER A 565 3.36 19.57 -15.80
C SER A 565 3.36 20.96 -16.41
N PHE A 566 2.36 21.78 -16.10
CA PHE A 566 2.29 23.15 -16.55
C PHE A 566 3.51 23.97 -16.08
N VAL A 567 3.92 23.77 -14.83
CA VAL A 567 5.07 24.47 -14.22
C VAL A 567 6.37 24.16 -14.97
N ASN A 568 6.56 22.94 -15.42
CA ASN A 568 7.72 22.56 -16.24
C ASN A 568 7.61 23.13 -17.66
N ARG A 569 6.46 22.99 -18.30
CA ARG A 569 6.23 23.37 -19.69
C ARG A 569 6.25 24.88 -19.91
N ILE A 570 5.85 25.69 -18.94
CA ILE A 570 5.87 27.16 -19.05
C ILE A 570 7.29 27.70 -19.24
N ALA A 571 8.28 27.03 -18.70
CA ALA A 571 9.70 27.42 -18.82
C ALA A 571 10.28 27.09 -20.20
N ASP A 572 9.67 26.18 -20.94
CA ASP A 572 10.09 25.80 -22.28
C ASP A 572 9.59 26.82 -23.31
N THR A 573 10.50 27.75 -23.70
CA THR A 573 10.18 28.83 -24.64
C THR A 573 9.96 28.30 -26.06
N SER A 574 10.36 27.07 -26.39
CA SER A 574 10.12 26.46 -27.69
C SER A 574 8.67 25.98 -27.86
N LEU A 575 7.93 25.77 -26.75
CA LEU A 575 6.55 25.35 -26.76
C LEU A 575 5.63 26.56 -26.99
N PRO A 576 4.79 26.58 -28.05
CA PRO A 576 3.84 27.66 -28.26
C PRO A 576 2.84 27.78 -27.09
N LEU A 577 2.50 29.00 -26.72
CA LEU A 577 1.54 29.27 -25.66
C LEU A 577 0.16 28.66 -25.94
N ASP A 578 -0.27 28.67 -27.20
CA ASP A 578 -1.56 28.06 -27.59
C ASP A 578 -1.63 26.56 -27.28
N GLU A 579 -0.51 25.83 -27.41
CA GLU A 579 -0.42 24.42 -27.03
C GLU A 579 -0.39 24.24 -25.52
N LEU A 580 0.31 25.14 -24.84
CA LEU A 580 0.43 25.09 -23.37
C LEU A 580 -0.92 25.26 -22.68
N VAL A 581 -1.78 26.13 -23.22
CA VAL A 581 -3.10 26.44 -22.65
C VAL A 581 -4.25 25.77 -23.43
N ALA A 582 -3.97 24.69 -24.16
CA ALA A 582 -4.99 23.93 -24.88
C ALA A 582 -6.05 23.36 -23.94
N ASP A 583 -7.29 23.34 -24.44
CA ASP A 583 -8.40 22.73 -23.72
C ASP A 583 -8.17 21.20 -23.61
N PRO A 584 -8.21 20.62 -22.39
CA PRO A 584 -7.96 19.19 -22.23
C PRO A 584 -8.99 18.30 -22.92
N VAL A 585 -10.25 18.73 -23.04
CA VAL A 585 -11.28 17.98 -23.81
C VAL A 585 -10.89 17.87 -25.28
N THR A 586 -10.47 18.96 -25.88
CA THR A 586 -9.98 18.98 -27.27
C THR A 586 -8.73 18.11 -27.42
N ALA A 587 -7.82 18.14 -26.46
CA ALA A 587 -6.61 17.31 -26.48
C ALA A 587 -6.96 15.81 -26.42
N VAL A 588 -7.92 15.41 -25.60
CA VAL A 588 -8.39 14.02 -25.52
C VAL A 588 -9.07 13.59 -26.82
N GLU A 589 -9.89 14.44 -27.43
CA GLU A 589 -10.52 14.16 -28.71
C GLU A 589 -9.50 13.96 -29.83
N LYS A 590 -8.45 14.76 -29.85
CA LYS A 590 -7.32 14.60 -30.78
C LYS A 590 -6.61 13.26 -30.59
N LEU A 591 -6.33 12.89 -29.34
CA LEU A 591 -5.74 11.59 -29.03
C LEU A 591 -6.65 10.44 -29.49
N ALA A 592 -7.95 10.57 -29.29
CA ALA A 592 -8.92 9.57 -29.72
C ALA A 592 -8.93 9.38 -31.24
N GLN A 593 -8.81 10.45 -32.01
CA GLN A 593 -8.70 10.38 -33.45
C GLN A 593 -7.40 9.69 -33.91
N GLN A 594 -6.29 9.97 -33.24
CA GLN A 594 -5.00 9.37 -33.58
C GLN A 594 -4.91 7.90 -33.18
N GLU A 595 -5.51 7.53 -32.09
CA GLU A 595 -5.41 6.19 -31.47
C GLU A 595 -6.62 5.29 -31.79
N GLY A 596 -7.68 5.86 -32.33
CA GLY A 596 -8.89 5.13 -32.73
C GLY A 596 -9.92 4.91 -31.62
N GLN A 597 -9.64 5.27 -30.36
CA GLN A 597 -10.55 5.12 -29.22
C GLN A 597 -10.30 6.18 -28.18
N THR A 598 -11.37 6.64 -27.53
CA THR A 598 -11.30 7.60 -26.40
C THR A 598 -10.87 6.90 -25.12
N GLY A 599 -9.98 7.53 -24.39
CA GLY A 599 -9.63 7.12 -23.02
C GLY A 599 -8.65 5.96 -22.94
N LEU A 600 -7.89 5.69 -23.98
CA LEU A 600 -6.84 4.68 -23.93
C LEU A 600 -5.78 5.04 -22.90
N PRO A 601 -5.26 4.06 -22.15
CA PRO A 601 -4.20 4.30 -21.18
C PRO A 601 -2.90 4.73 -21.87
N HIS A 602 -2.00 5.29 -21.07
CA HIS A 602 -0.67 5.65 -21.54
C HIS A 602 0.05 4.43 -22.13
N PRO A 603 0.60 4.50 -23.35
CA PRO A 603 1.14 3.33 -24.03
C PRO A 603 2.34 2.69 -23.34
N LYS A 604 3.05 3.44 -22.49
CA LYS A 604 4.19 2.94 -21.73
C LYS A 604 3.84 2.47 -20.31
N ILE A 605 2.57 2.55 -19.93
CA ILE A 605 2.10 2.09 -18.62
C ILE A 605 1.10 0.97 -18.86
N PRO A 606 1.57 -0.29 -18.87
CA PRO A 606 0.66 -1.42 -19.03
C PRO A 606 -0.24 -1.58 -17.80
N LEU A 607 -1.36 -2.29 -17.95
CA LEU A 607 -2.12 -2.73 -16.80
C LEU A 607 -1.24 -3.61 -15.89
N PRO A 608 -1.51 -3.67 -14.59
CA PRO A 608 -0.72 -4.52 -13.69
C PRO A 608 -0.58 -5.97 -14.17
N ARG A 609 -1.63 -6.54 -14.75
CA ARG A 609 -1.61 -7.87 -15.33
C ARG A 609 -0.57 -8.03 -16.45
N ASP A 610 -0.38 -7.00 -17.24
CA ASP A 610 0.46 -7.00 -18.45
C ASP A 610 1.89 -6.53 -18.18
N LEU A 611 2.29 -6.42 -16.91
CA LEU A 611 3.58 -5.86 -16.49
C LEU A 611 4.79 -6.55 -17.16
N TYR A 612 4.69 -7.86 -17.42
CA TYR A 612 5.76 -8.65 -18.02
C TYR A 612 5.61 -8.80 -19.55
N GLY A 613 4.70 -8.04 -20.17
CA GLY A 613 4.47 -8.11 -21.61
C GLY A 613 3.81 -9.43 -22.04
N HIS A 614 4.22 -9.93 -23.20
CA HIS A 614 3.65 -11.15 -23.77
C HIS A 614 4.20 -12.46 -23.17
N GLY A 615 5.24 -12.38 -22.32
CA GLY A 615 5.90 -13.57 -21.80
C GLY A 615 5.09 -14.33 -20.75
N ARG A 616 4.42 -13.60 -19.87
CA ARG A 616 3.55 -14.17 -18.84
C ARG A 616 2.66 -13.08 -18.23
N ASP A 617 1.57 -13.48 -17.64
CA ASP A 617 0.73 -12.58 -16.84
C ASP A 617 1.36 -12.35 -15.45
N ASN A 618 1.23 -11.15 -14.92
CA ASN A 618 1.47 -10.87 -13.50
C ASN A 618 0.31 -11.45 -12.69
N SER A 619 0.60 -12.15 -11.60
CA SER A 619 -0.44 -12.75 -10.77
C SER A 619 -1.34 -11.68 -10.15
N ALA A 620 -2.64 -11.99 -10.06
CA ALA A 620 -3.62 -11.10 -9.46
C ALA A 620 -3.57 -11.15 -7.94
N GLY A 621 -3.62 -9.96 -7.30
CA GLY A 621 -3.80 -9.82 -5.87
C GLY A 621 -5.23 -9.44 -5.50
N LEU A 622 -5.45 -9.16 -4.22
CA LEU A 622 -6.71 -8.66 -3.67
C LEU A 622 -6.44 -7.38 -2.88
N ASP A 623 -7.23 -6.35 -3.13
CA ASP A 623 -7.16 -5.10 -2.37
C ASP A 623 -7.99 -5.20 -1.10
N LEU A 624 -7.33 -5.34 0.04
CA LEU A 624 -7.97 -5.43 1.36
C LEU A 624 -8.51 -4.08 1.87
N ALA A 625 -8.33 -3.00 1.12
CA ALA A 625 -8.95 -1.71 1.37
C ALA A 625 -10.22 -1.48 0.53
N ASN A 626 -10.56 -2.40 -0.36
CA ASN A 626 -11.74 -2.33 -1.21
C ASN A 626 -12.91 -3.08 -0.56
N GLU A 627 -13.97 -2.37 -0.19
CA GLU A 627 -15.12 -2.94 0.53
C GLU A 627 -15.83 -4.04 -0.27
N HIS A 628 -15.93 -3.93 -1.60
CA HIS A 628 -16.54 -4.97 -2.44
C HIS A 628 -15.68 -6.24 -2.45
N ARG A 629 -14.35 -6.09 -2.48
CA ARG A 629 -13.43 -7.22 -2.41
C ARG A 629 -13.44 -7.89 -1.03
N LEU A 630 -13.53 -7.10 0.03
CA LEU A 630 -13.68 -7.64 1.38
C LEU A 630 -15.00 -8.42 1.55
N ALA A 631 -16.10 -7.90 1.02
CA ALA A 631 -17.39 -8.58 1.08
C ALA A 631 -17.36 -9.91 0.30
N SER A 632 -16.80 -9.91 -0.89
CA SER A 632 -16.60 -11.13 -1.70
C SER A 632 -15.71 -12.16 -0.98
N LEU A 633 -14.59 -11.69 -0.43
CA LEU A 633 -13.68 -12.55 0.34
C LEU A 633 -14.38 -13.14 1.56
N SER A 634 -15.17 -12.36 2.29
CA SER A 634 -15.94 -12.85 3.45
C SER A 634 -16.86 -14.00 3.08
N SER A 635 -17.61 -13.88 1.98
CA SER A 635 -18.48 -14.96 1.49
C SER A 635 -17.69 -16.21 1.12
N ALA A 636 -16.57 -16.04 0.43
CA ALA A 636 -15.71 -17.15 0.03
C ALA A 636 -15.10 -17.86 1.26
N LEU A 637 -14.67 -17.09 2.26
CA LEU A 637 -14.10 -17.63 3.50
C LEU A 637 -15.13 -18.45 4.28
N LEU A 638 -16.36 -17.95 4.42
CA LEU A 638 -17.43 -18.65 5.10
C LEU A 638 -17.79 -19.95 4.38
N ASN A 639 -17.84 -19.92 3.05
CA ASN A 639 -18.07 -21.12 2.24
C ASN A 639 -16.93 -22.13 2.36
N SER A 640 -15.68 -21.66 2.33
CA SER A 640 -14.49 -22.49 2.53
C SER A 640 -14.53 -23.22 3.89
N ALA A 641 -14.96 -22.51 4.94
CA ALA A 641 -15.04 -23.06 6.29
C ALA A 641 -16.10 -24.16 6.44
N LEU A 642 -17.09 -24.21 5.57
CA LEU A 642 -18.12 -25.24 5.58
C LEU A 642 -17.71 -26.52 4.87
N GLN A 643 -16.67 -26.48 4.07
CA GLN A 643 -16.20 -27.65 3.34
C GLN A 643 -15.40 -28.59 4.24
N LYS A 644 -15.51 -29.86 3.99
CA LYS A 644 -14.73 -30.92 4.67
C LYS A 644 -13.44 -31.14 3.89
N TRP A 645 -12.40 -30.41 4.27
CA TRP A 645 -11.10 -30.56 3.64
C TRP A 645 -10.45 -31.87 4.04
N GLN A 646 -9.88 -32.59 3.08
CA GLN A 646 -9.22 -33.88 3.29
C GLN A 646 -7.92 -33.93 2.49
N ALA A 647 -6.91 -34.54 3.07
CA ALA A 647 -5.67 -34.90 2.40
C ALA A 647 -5.47 -36.41 2.51
N LEU A 648 -5.74 -37.12 1.43
CA LEU A 648 -5.43 -38.53 1.24
C LEU A 648 -4.22 -38.66 0.31
N PRO A 649 -3.50 -39.76 0.30
CA PRO A 649 -2.59 -40.03 -0.78
C PRO A 649 -3.31 -39.92 -2.14
N MET A 650 -2.72 -39.17 -3.06
CA MET A 650 -3.26 -38.98 -4.42
C MET A 650 -2.33 -39.70 -5.39
N LEU A 651 -2.68 -40.94 -5.71
CA LEU A 651 -1.91 -41.85 -6.55
C LEU A 651 -2.52 -41.97 -7.94
N GLU A 652 -1.92 -42.78 -8.79
CA GLU A 652 -2.49 -43.08 -10.12
C GLU A 652 -3.88 -43.69 -10.00
N GLN A 653 -4.09 -44.54 -9.03
CA GLN A 653 -5.40 -45.13 -8.70
C GLN A 653 -5.90 -44.54 -7.38
N PRO A 654 -7.24 -44.35 -7.24
CA PRO A 654 -7.82 -43.86 -5.99
C PRO A 654 -7.50 -44.76 -4.81
N VAL A 655 -7.30 -44.18 -3.64
CA VAL A 655 -7.04 -44.91 -2.40
C VAL A 655 -8.24 -44.85 -1.45
N ALA A 656 -8.33 -45.79 -0.55
CA ALA A 656 -9.37 -45.82 0.48
C ALA A 656 -9.11 -44.71 1.52
N ALA A 657 -10.20 -44.13 2.06
CA ALA A 657 -10.10 -43.07 3.04
C ALA A 657 -9.44 -43.53 4.35
N GLY A 658 -9.70 -44.72 4.82
CA GLY A 658 -9.11 -45.25 6.05
C GLY A 658 -9.42 -44.41 7.29
N GLU A 659 -8.60 -44.57 8.30
CA GLU A 659 -8.65 -43.78 9.54
C GLU A 659 -7.88 -42.48 9.36
N MET A 660 -8.55 -41.36 9.63
CA MET A 660 -8.00 -39.99 9.39
C MET A 660 -7.71 -39.28 10.70
N SER A 661 -6.67 -38.46 10.68
CA SER A 661 -6.29 -37.62 11.81
C SER A 661 -6.70 -36.15 11.56
N PRO A 662 -7.12 -35.41 12.59
CA PRO A 662 -7.50 -34.01 12.42
C PRO A 662 -6.29 -33.13 12.15
N VAL A 663 -6.51 -32.12 11.31
CA VAL A 663 -5.58 -31.00 11.07
C VAL A 663 -6.14 -29.79 11.80
N ILE A 664 -5.37 -29.26 12.74
CA ILE A 664 -5.80 -28.25 13.69
C ILE A 664 -5.26 -26.87 13.30
N ASN A 665 -6.08 -25.84 13.48
CA ASN A 665 -5.67 -24.44 13.32
C ASN A 665 -4.72 -24.06 14.47
N PRO A 666 -3.49 -23.61 14.19
CA PRO A 666 -2.54 -23.25 15.24
C PRO A 666 -2.98 -22.05 16.09
N ALA A 667 -3.84 -21.18 15.55
CA ALA A 667 -4.38 -20.04 16.29
C ALA A 667 -5.55 -20.42 17.21
N GLU A 668 -6.29 -21.47 16.88
CA GLU A 668 -7.49 -21.90 17.60
C GLU A 668 -7.61 -23.41 17.55
N PRO A 669 -7.15 -24.12 18.61
CA PRO A 669 -7.16 -25.59 18.63
C PRO A 669 -8.55 -26.24 18.50
N LYS A 670 -9.62 -25.50 18.81
CA LYS A 670 -11.00 -25.97 18.61
C LYS A 670 -11.42 -26.00 17.16
N ASP A 671 -10.70 -25.33 16.28
CA ASP A 671 -10.96 -25.29 14.85
C ASP A 671 -10.26 -26.47 14.15
N ILE A 672 -11.02 -27.48 13.80
CA ILE A 672 -10.55 -28.57 12.96
C ILE A 672 -10.72 -28.14 11.51
N VAL A 673 -9.60 -27.87 10.84
CA VAL A 673 -9.58 -27.39 9.46
C VAL A 673 -9.99 -28.50 8.49
N GLY A 674 -9.54 -29.72 8.75
CA GLY A 674 -9.81 -30.89 7.93
C GLY A 674 -9.13 -32.11 8.50
N TYR A 675 -9.02 -33.14 7.66
CA TYR A 675 -8.48 -34.45 8.06
C TYR A 675 -7.43 -34.93 7.08
N VAL A 676 -6.42 -35.62 7.59
CA VAL A 676 -5.33 -36.17 6.80
C VAL A 676 -5.15 -37.66 7.10
N ARG A 677 -4.79 -38.45 6.11
CA ARG A 677 -4.31 -39.80 6.26
C ARG A 677 -2.92 -39.92 5.65
N GLU A 678 -1.99 -40.43 6.44
CA GLU A 678 -0.62 -40.70 5.95
C GLU A 678 -0.63 -41.83 4.91
N ALA A 679 0.27 -41.76 3.95
CA ALA A 679 0.53 -42.83 3.02
C ALA A 679 1.12 -44.03 3.75
N THR A 680 0.60 -45.24 3.45
CA THR A 680 1.15 -46.49 3.95
C THR A 680 2.43 -46.83 3.18
N PRO A 681 3.33 -47.70 3.75
CA PRO A 681 4.50 -48.18 3.01
C PRO A 681 4.18 -48.81 1.66
N ARG A 682 3.05 -49.50 1.60
CA ARG A 682 2.56 -50.11 0.33
C ARG A 682 2.14 -49.05 -0.68
N GLU A 683 1.47 -48.01 -0.23
CA GLU A 683 1.06 -46.88 -1.10
C GLU A 683 2.29 -46.12 -1.61
N VAL A 684 3.30 -45.94 -0.79
CA VAL A 684 4.58 -45.33 -1.21
C VAL A 684 5.23 -46.20 -2.30
N GLU A 685 5.23 -47.51 -2.14
CA GLU A 685 5.76 -48.44 -3.15
C GLU A 685 4.95 -48.37 -4.46
N GLN A 686 3.63 -48.31 -4.38
CA GLN A 686 2.77 -48.15 -5.57
C GLN A 686 3.05 -46.81 -6.27
N ALA A 687 3.25 -45.75 -5.50
CA ALA A 687 3.57 -44.41 -6.05
C ALA A 687 4.91 -44.41 -6.76
N LEU A 688 5.92 -45.03 -6.20
CA LEU A 688 7.25 -45.18 -6.82
C LEU A 688 7.18 -45.92 -8.14
N GLU A 689 6.43 -47.03 -8.18
CA GLU A 689 6.20 -47.80 -9.40
C GLU A 689 5.47 -46.99 -10.46
N SER A 690 4.41 -46.26 -10.07
CA SER A 690 3.68 -45.38 -10.98
C SER A 690 4.54 -44.25 -11.51
N ALA A 691 5.39 -43.66 -10.68
CA ALA A 691 6.29 -42.57 -11.08
C ALA A 691 7.28 -43.05 -12.14
N VAL A 692 7.84 -44.24 -11.97
CA VAL A 692 8.75 -44.87 -12.95
C VAL A 692 8.01 -45.14 -14.27
N ASN A 693 6.81 -45.72 -14.21
CA ASN A 693 6.04 -46.08 -15.40
C ASN A 693 5.52 -44.87 -16.19
N ASN A 694 5.19 -43.78 -15.50
CA ASN A 694 4.65 -42.57 -16.11
C ASN A 694 5.71 -41.56 -16.55
N ALA A 695 6.93 -41.68 -16.06
CA ALA A 695 7.99 -40.74 -16.41
C ALA A 695 8.28 -40.66 -17.93
N PRO A 696 8.41 -41.78 -18.66
CA PRO A 696 8.62 -41.73 -20.11
C PRO A 696 7.44 -41.14 -20.88
N ILE A 697 6.22 -41.38 -20.41
CA ILE A 697 4.99 -40.86 -21.03
C ILE A 697 4.92 -39.33 -20.91
N TRP A 698 5.22 -38.82 -19.73
CA TRP A 698 5.25 -37.39 -19.50
C TRP A 698 6.37 -36.71 -20.25
N PHE A 699 7.55 -37.31 -20.26
CA PHE A 699 8.69 -36.78 -21.06
C PHE A 699 8.37 -36.70 -22.54
N ALA A 700 7.67 -37.70 -23.08
CA ALA A 700 7.27 -37.72 -24.48
C ALA A 700 6.25 -36.58 -24.82
N THR A 701 5.56 -36.06 -23.83
CA THR A 701 4.70 -34.89 -24.00
C THR A 701 5.56 -33.69 -24.39
N PRO A 702 5.26 -33.01 -25.49
CA PRO A 702 6.11 -31.89 -25.94
C PRO A 702 6.22 -30.80 -24.90
N PRO A 703 7.35 -30.11 -24.80
CA PRO A 703 7.52 -29.00 -23.83
C PRO A 703 6.44 -27.93 -23.88
N ALA A 704 5.97 -27.59 -25.09
CA ALA A 704 4.88 -26.63 -25.27
C ALA A 704 3.56 -27.09 -24.66
N GLU A 705 3.25 -28.39 -24.72
CA GLU A 705 2.05 -28.96 -24.09
C GLU A 705 2.19 -29.03 -22.58
N ARG A 706 3.34 -29.40 -22.07
CA ARG A 706 3.62 -29.36 -20.61
C ARG A 706 3.46 -27.94 -20.09
N ALA A 707 4.01 -26.96 -20.80
CA ALA A 707 3.87 -25.54 -20.49
C ALA A 707 2.40 -25.10 -20.47
N ALA A 708 1.62 -25.48 -21.49
CA ALA A 708 0.22 -25.13 -21.58
C ALA A 708 -0.60 -25.68 -20.39
N ILE A 709 -0.31 -26.87 -19.95
CA ILE A 709 -0.94 -27.48 -18.77
C ILE A 709 -0.61 -26.67 -17.51
N LEU A 710 0.65 -26.29 -17.30
CA LEU A 710 1.08 -25.49 -16.14
C LEU A 710 0.49 -24.08 -16.16
N HIS A 711 0.40 -23.45 -17.33
CA HIS A 711 -0.30 -22.18 -17.46
C HIS A 711 -1.79 -22.30 -17.11
N ARG A 712 -2.43 -23.38 -17.51
CA ARG A 712 -3.83 -23.66 -17.13
C ARG A 712 -3.97 -23.84 -15.63
N ALA A 713 -3.02 -24.54 -15.00
CA ALA A 713 -2.97 -24.71 -13.55
C ALA A 713 -2.84 -23.35 -12.84
N ALA A 714 -2.02 -22.45 -13.36
CA ALA A 714 -1.87 -21.09 -12.83
C ALA A 714 -3.19 -20.32 -12.88
N VAL A 715 -3.91 -20.37 -14.00
CA VAL A 715 -5.23 -19.73 -14.17
C VAL A 715 -6.26 -20.32 -13.21
N LEU A 716 -6.31 -21.64 -13.05
CA LEU A 716 -7.20 -22.32 -12.11
C LEU A 716 -6.88 -21.92 -10.66
N MET A 717 -5.62 -21.89 -10.29
CA MET A 717 -5.19 -21.52 -8.93
C MET A 717 -5.57 -20.09 -8.61
N GLU A 718 -5.34 -19.15 -9.54
CA GLU A 718 -5.73 -17.77 -9.37
C GLU A 718 -7.24 -17.60 -9.24
N SER A 719 -8.03 -18.36 -10.00
CA SER A 719 -9.50 -18.34 -9.91
C SER A 719 -10.03 -18.86 -8.56
N GLN A 720 -9.26 -19.71 -7.87
CA GLN A 720 -9.60 -20.28 -6.56
C GLN A 720 -8.90 -19.56 -5.41
N MET A 721 -8.31 -18.41 -5.65
CA MET A 721 -7.49 -17.69 -4.65
C MET A 721 -8.21 -17.50 -3.32
N GLN A 722 -9.45 -17.03 -3.33
CA GLN A 722 -10.19 -16.71 -2.10
C GLN A 722 -10.42 -17.98 -1.24
N GLN A 723 -10.71 -19.09 -1.87
CA GLN A 723 -10.86 -20.38 -1.21
C GLN A 723 -9.54 -20.88 -0.62
N LEU A 724 -8.46 -20.76 -1.37
CA LEU A 724 -7.12 -21.15 -0.94
C LEU A 724 -6.62 -20.28 0.22
N ILE A 725 -6.94 -19.00 0.22
CA ILE A 725 -6.67 -18.08 1.34
C ILE A 725 -7.31 -18.61 2.61
N GLY A 726 -8.56 -19.06 2.55
CA GLY A 726 -9.25 -19.61 3.71
C GLY A 726 -8.51 -20.79 4.34
N ILE A 727 -8.00 -21.68 3.52
CA ILE A 727 -7.20 -22.82 4.00
C ILE A 727 -5.87 -22.37 4.59
N LEU A 728 -5.15 -21.48 3.91
CA LEU A 728 -3.84 -20.98 4.35
C LEU A 728 -3.92 -20.25 5.69
N VAL A 729 -4.96 -19.45 5.89
CA VAL A 729 -5.18 -18.74 7.15
C VAL A 729 -5.40 -19.71 8.31
N ARG A 730 -6.20 -20.73 8.10
CA ARG A 730 -6.55 -21.70 9.15
C ARG A 730 -5.46 -22.75 9.37
N GLU A 731 -4.96 -23.36 8.32
CA GLU A 731 -4.01 -24.45 8.42
C GLU A 731 -2.58 -23.98 8.73
N ALA A 732 -2.12 -22.91 8.08
CA ALA A 732 -0.75 -22.41 8.19
C ALA A 732 -0.62 -21.18 9.11
N GLY A 733 -1.72 -20.65 9.64
CA GLY A 733 -1.68 -19.46 10.49
C GLY A 733 -1.28 -18.18 9.76
N LYS A 734 -1.49 -18.12 8.45
CA LYS A 734 -1.12 -16.96 7.62
C LYS A 734 -2.13 -15.81 7.79
N THR A 735 -1.63 -14.58 7.89
CA THR A 735 -2.49 -13.40 7.75
C THR A 735 -3.02 -13.29 6.31
N PHE A 736 -4.07 -12.50 6.10
CA PHE A 736 -4.63 -12.32 4.75
C PHE A 736 -3.61 -11.79 3.76
N SER A 737 -2.82 -10.80 4.15
CA SER A 737 -1.75 -10.25 3.30
C SER A 737 -0.73 -11.32 2.91
N ASN A 738 -0.31 -12.14 3.86
CA ASN A 738 0.65 -13.21 3.62
C ASN A 738 0.03 -14.35 2.79
N ALA A 739 -1.24 -14.67 3.02
CA ALA A 739 -1.96 -15.68 2.24
C ALA A 739 -2.15 -15.25 0.77
N ILE A 740 -2.46 -14.00 0.53
CA ILE A 740 -2.54 -13.44 -0.83
C ILE A 740 -1.18 -13.54 -1.53
N ALA A 741 -0.11 -13.14 -0.86
CA ALA A 741 1.25 -13.23 -1.39
C ALA A 741 1.66 -14.68 -1.69
N GLU A 742 1.27 -15.61 -0.83
CA GLU A 742 1.51 -17.05 -0.97
C GLU A 742 0.87 -17.60 -2.26
N VAL A 743 -0.41 -17.33 -2.48
CA VAL A 743 -1.12 -17.78 -3.69
C VAL A 743 -0.52 -17.14 -4.93
N ARG A 744 -0.22 -15.84 -4.88
CA ARG A 744 0.42 -15.13 -6.00
C ARG A 744 1.76 -15.73 -6.38
N GLU A 745 2.59 -16.05 -5.40
CA GLU A 745 3.90 -16.66 -5.64
C GLU A 745 3.75 -18.04 -6.30
N ALA A 746 2.81 -18.85 -5.84
CA ALA A 746 2.53 -20.15 -6.46
C ALA A 746 2.08 -20.01 -7.93
N VAL A 747 1.19 -19.08 -8.22
CA VAL A 747 0.74 -18.75 -9.58
C VAL A 747 1.92 -18.29 -10.45
N ASP A 748 2.77 -17.43 -9.90
CA ASP A 748 3.96 -16.91 -10.61
C ASP A 748 4.95 -18.03 -10.92
N PHE A 749 5.18 -18.97 -10.02
CA PHE A 749 6.04 -20.13 -10.28
C PHE A 749 5.51 -20.97 -11.45
N LEU A 750 4.22 -21.24 -11.48
CA LEU A 750 3.61 -21.99 -12.57
C LEU A 750 3.83 -21.31 -13.93
N HIS A 751 3.56 -20.01 -14.01
CA HIS A 751 3.78 -19.25 -15.24
C HIS A 751 5.26 -19.16 -15.61
N TYR A 752 6.14 -18.94 -14.63
CA TYR A 752 7.57 -18.76 -14.86
C TYR A 752 8.20 -20.01 -15.47
N TYR A 753 8.00 -21.17 -14.84
CA TYR A 753 8.58 -22.42 -15.33
C TYR A 753 7.94 -22.90 -16.63
N ALA A 754 6.63 -22.67 -16.79
CA ALA A 754 5.96 -22.94 -18.04
C ALA A 754 6.54 -22.11 -19.18
N GLY A 755 6.73 -20.82 -18.99
CA GLY A 755 7.32 -19.94 -20.01
C GLY A 755 8.75 -20.32 -20.38
N GLN A 756 9.56 -20.68 -19.37
CA GLN A 756 10.94 -21.10 -19.55
C GLN A 756 11.05 -22.35 -20.43
N VAL A 757 10.23 -23.36 -20.14
CA VAL A 757 10.21 -24.62 -20.85
C VAL A 757 9.68 -24.45 -22.28
N ARG A 758 8.61 -23.67 -22.45
CA ARG A 758 8.05 -23.36 -23.76
C ARG A 758 9.09 -22.72 -24.68
N ASP A 759 9.85 -21.75 -24.16
CA ASP A 759 10.76 -20.92 -24.97
C ASP A 759 12.13 -21.57 -25.16
N ASP A 760 12.64 -22.34 -24.19
CA ASP A 760 14.05 -22.74 -24.14
C ASP A 760 14.26 -24.24 -24.25
N PHE A 761 13.24 -25.09 -24.05
CA PHE A 761 13.41 -26.54 -23.99
C PHE A 761 12.97 -27.26 -25.27
N ALA A 762 13.76 -28.29 -25.62
CA ALA A 762 13.40 -29.27 -26.66
C ALA A 762 13.72 -30.67 -26.09
N ASN A 763 12.86 -31.65 -26.36
CA ASN A 763 13.02 -33.01 -25.83
C ASN A 763 14.30 -33.69 -26.36
N GLU A 764 14.82 -33.27 -27.50
CA GLU A 764 16.05 -33.77 -28.09
C GLU A 764 17.32 -33.33 -27.31
N THR A 765 17.27 -32.17 -26.69
CA THR A 765 18.44 -31.54 -26.02
C THR A 765 18.32 -31.51 -24.50
N HIS A 766 17.09 -31.50 -24.00
CA HIS A 766 16.81 -31.37 -22.56
C HIS A 766 16.17 -32.65 -22.05
N ARG A 767 16.91 -33.39 -21.23
CA ARG A 767 16.52 -34.70 -20.71
C ARG A 767 16.12 -34.58 -19.26
N PRO A 768 14.96 -35.12 -18.83
CA PRO A 768 14.58 -35.18 -17.44
C PRO A 768 15.45 -36.14 -16.65
N LEU A 769 15.43 -36.01 -15.34
CA LEU A 769 16.08 -36.95 -14.44
C LEU A 769 15.30 -38.26 -14.33
N GLY A 770 14.01 -38.18 -14.31
CA GLY A 770 13.07 -39.30 -14.07
C GLY A 770 12.16 -39.00 -12.88
N PRO A 771 11.89 -40.01 -12.00
CA PRO A 771 11.14 -39.73 -10.77
C PRO A 771 11.88 -38.77 -9.84
N VAL A 772 11.25 -37.66 -9.47
CA VAL A 772 11.80 -36.63 -8.58
C VAL A 772 10.94 -36.55 -7.34
N VAL A 773 11.56 -36.57 -6.17
CA VAL A 773 10.92 -36.35 -4.88
C VAL A 773 10.97 -34.87 -4.54
N CYS A 774 9.83 -34.28 -4.27
CA CYS A 774 9.70 -32.92 -3.80
C CYS A 774 9.22 -32.93 -2.34
N ILE A 775 10.07 -32.45 -1.44
CA ILE A 775 9.77 -32.32 -0.01
C ILE A 775 9.68 -30.83 0.31
N SER A 776 8.46 -30.38 0.64
CA SER A 776 8.16 -28.96 0.84
C SER A 776 8.03 -28.59 2.33
N PRO A 777 8.22 -27.29 2.66
CA PRO A 777 8.12 -26.81 4.05
C PRO A 777 6.70 -26.39 4.39
N TRP A 778 6.47 -26.23 5.69
CA TRP A 778 5.20 -25.72 6.22
C TRP A 778 5.08 -24.19 6.15
N ASN A 779 6.18 -23.44 6.04
CA ASN A 779 6.15 -21.98 6.08
C ASN A 779 5.71 -21.33 4.75
N PHE A 780 5.89 -22.04 3.64
CA PHE A 780 5.33 -21.72 2.33
C PHE A 780 4.66 -22.95 1.74
N PRO A 781 3.56 -23.38 2.34
CA PRO A 781 3.00 -24.72 2.05
C PRO A 781 2.36 -24.85 0.68
N LEU A 782 1.99 -23.73 0.05
CA LEU A 782 1.51 -23.70 -1.33
C LEU A 782 2.58 -23.19 -2.30
N ALA A 783 3.25 -22.09 -1.99
CA ALA A 783 4.17 -21.42 -2.91
C ALA A 783 5.40 -22.29 -3.22
N ILE A 784 6.15 -22.70 -2.21
CA ILE A 784 7.34 -23.51 -2.40
C ILE A 784 6.96 -24.92 -2.86
N PHE A 785 5.88 -25.47 -2.30
CA PHE A 785 5.32 -26.75 -2.76
C PHE A 785 5.06 -26.75 -4.27
N THR A 786 4.32 -25.75 -4.74
CA THR A 786 3.98 -25.58 -6.16
C THR A 786 5.23 -25.29 -7.00
N GLY A 787 6.15 -24.47 -6.50
CA GLY A 787 7.36 -24.11 -7.22
C GLY A 787 8.27 -25.30 -7.50
N GLN A 788 8.50 -26.17 -6.53
CA GLN A 788 9.26 -27.39 -6.69
C GLN A 788 8.60 -28.31 -7.73
N ILE A 789 7.32 -28.55 -7.57
CA ILE A 789 6.56 -29.46 -8.44
C ILE A 789 6.49 -28.92 -9.86
N ALA A 790 6.21 -27.63 -10.01
CA ALA A 790 6.11 -26.99 -11.32
C ALA A 790 7.42 -27.06 -12.10
N ALA A 791 8.55 -26.79 -11.44
CA ALA A 791 9.87 -26.89 -12.06
C ALA A 791 10.18 -28.31 -12.54
N ALA A 792 9.93 -29.29 -11.68
CA ALA A 792 10.14 -30.69 -11.99
C ALA A 792 9.24 -31.19 -13.13
N LEU A 793 7.95 -30.88 -13.08
CA LEU A 793 6.99 -31.23 -14.14
C LEU A 793 7.32 -30.56 -15.47
N ALA A 794 7.64 -29.27 -15.45
CA ALA A 794 7.98 -28.53 -16.66
C ALA A 794 9.16 -29.18 -17.40
N ALA A 795 10.17 -29.59 -16.65
CA ALA A 795 11.37 -30.24 -17.19
C ALA A 795 11.11 -31.68 -17.70
N GLY A 796 9.94 -32.24 -17.51
CA GLY A 796 9.56 -33.56 -17.99
C GLY A 796 9.69 -34.69 -16.98
N ASN A 797 9.89 -34.38 -15.70
CA ASN A 797 10.00 -35.37 -14.63
C ASN A 797 8.61 -35.80 -14.11
N SER A 798 8.50 -37.04 -13.64
CA SER A 798 7.41 -37.43 -12.75
C SER A 798 7.74 -36.97 -11.32
N VAL A 799 6.71 -36.66 -10.54
CA VAL A 799 6.88 -36.05 -9.21
C VAL A 799 6.18 -36.87 -8.14
N LEU A 800 6.92 -37.09 -7.06
CA LEU A 800 6.46 -37.66 -5.81
C LEU A 800 6.49 -36.53 -4.77
N ALA A 801 5.33 -35.94 -4.49
CA ALA A 801 5.22 -34.78 -3.62
C ALA A 801 4.90 -35.19 -2.20
N LYS A 802 5.82 -34.91 -1.27
CA LYS A 802 5.61 -35.09 0.17
C LYS A 802 5.46 -33.69 0.81
N PRO A 803 4.23 -33.29 1.18
CA PRO A 803 4.04 -32.01 1.86
C PRO A 803 4.55 -32.07 3.29
N ALA A 804 4.73 -30.92 3.90
CA ALA A 804 5.01 -30.83 5.33
C ALA A 804 3.85 -31.44 6.13
N GLU A 805 4.20 -32.05 7.24
CA GLU A 805 3.24 -32.75 8.12
C GLU A 805 2.14 -31.83 8.64
N GLN A 806 2.47 -30.56 8.86
CA GLN A 806 1.59 -29.55 9.43
C GLN A 806 0.58 -29.00 8.41
N THR A 807 0.85 -29.12 7.11
CA THR A 807 0.10 -28.42 6.05
C THR A 807 -0.30 -29.31 4.87
N PRO A 808 -0.93 -30.47 5.12
CA PRO A 808 -1.27 -31.38 4.03
C PRO A 808 -2.50 -30.94 3.23
N LEU A 809 -3.41 -30.15 3.81
CA LEU A 809 -4.68 -29.79 3.17
C LEU A 809 -4.49 -28.86 1.98
N ILE A 810 -3.70 -27.83 2.16
CA ILE A 810 -3.38 -26.89 1.06
C ILE A 810 -2.60 -27.59 -0.05
N ALA A 811 -1.72 -28.50 0.29
CA ALA A 811 -0.97 -29.32 -0.65
C ALA A 811 -1.90 -30.18 -1.51
N ALA A 812 -2.90 -30.82 -0.88
CA ALA A 812 -3.89 -31.60 -1.60
C ALA A 812 -4.67 -30.76 -2.62
N GLN A 813 -5.01 -29.53 -2.28
CA GLN A 813 -5.65 -28.62 -3.22
C GLN A 813 -4.73 -28.23 -4.38
N GLY A 814 -3.44 -28.01 -4.10
CA GLY A 814 -2.44 -27.76 -5.14
C GLY A 814 -2.35 -28.91 -6.14
N ILE A 815 -2.32 -30.15 -5.68
CA ILE A 815 -2.30 -31.33 -6.55
C ILE A 815 -3.61 -31.46 -7.33
N ALA A 816 -4.76 -31.26 -6.68
CA ALA A 816 -6.07 -31.30 -7.33
C ALA A 816 -6.15 -30.30 -8.51
N ILE A 817 -5.60 -29.11 -8.34
CA ILE A 817 -5.53 -28.08 -9.39
C ILE A 817 -4.65 -28.55 -10.56
N LEU A 818 -3.50 -29.14 -10.29
CA LEU A 818 -2.61 -29.69 -11.32
C LEU A 818 -3.28 -30.82 -12.12
N LEU A 819 -3.99 -31.71 -11.44
CA LEU A 819 -4.72 -32.80 -12.10
C LEU A 819 -5.88 -32.26 -12.94
N GLU A 820 -6.64 -31.29 -12.44
CA GLU A 820 -7.71 -30.62 -13.19
C GLU A 820 -7.17 -29.90 -14.43
N ALA A 821 -5.99 -29.32 -14.34
CA ALA A 821 -5.32 -28.66 -15.46
C ALA A 821 -4.84 -29.60 -16.56
N GLY A 822 -4.74 -30.89 -16.26
CA GLY A 822 -4.40 -31.91 -17.23
C GLY A 822 -3.10 -32.68 -16.98
N VAL A 823 -2.45 -32.48 -15.82
CA VAL A 823 -1.33 -33.35 -15.44
C VAL A 823 -1.88 -34.78 -15.20
N PRO A 824 -1.37 -35.80 -15.88
CA PRO A 824 -1.92 -37.13 -15.70
C PRO A 824 -1.74 -37.69 -14.28
N PRO A 825 -2.72 -38.46 -13.75
CA PRO A 825 -2.51 -39.20 -12.52
C PRO A 825 -1.31 -40.14 -12.64
N GLY A 826 -0.49 -40.22 -11.62
CA GLY A 826 0.78 -40.98 -11.66
C GLY A 826 1.99 -40.19 -12.12
N VAL A 827 1.80 -39.09 -12.86
CA VAL A 827 2.87 -38.15 -13.18
C VAL A 827 3.14 -37.24 -11.99
N VAL A 828 2.10 -36.77 -11.32
CA VAL A 828 2.20 -36.04 -10.04
C VAL A 828 1.37 -36.77 -9.00
N GLN A 829 1.97 -37.09 -7.88
CA GLN A 829 1.33 -37.86 -6.81
C GLN A 829 1.59 -37.17 -5.46
N LEU A 830 0.59 -37.17 -4.59
CA LEU A 830 0.67 -36.63 -3.24
C LEU A 830 0.82 -37.78 -2.23
N LEU A 831 1.85 -37.66 -1.39
CA LEU A 831 2.14 -38.66 -0.36
C LEU A 831 2.26 -37.96 1.01
N PRO A 832 1.11 -37.69 1.68
CA PRO A 832 1.12 -37.13 3.02
C PRO A 832 1.81 -38.08 4.01
N GLY A 833 2.59 -37.53 4.93
CA GLY A 833 3.21 -38.34 5.97
C GLY A 833 4.40 -37.63 6.59
N ARG A 834 4.96 -38.32 7.61
CA ARG A 834 6.12 -37.78 8.33
C ARG A 834 7.40 -38.00 7.55
N GLY A 835 8.38 -37.09 7.79
CA GLY A 835 9.71 -37.19 7.17
C GLY A 835 10.42 -38.49 7.50
N GLU A 836 10.28 -38.99 8.73
CA GLU A 836 10.92 -40.20 9.23
C GLU A 836 10.37 -41.47 8.62
N THR A 837 9.15 -41.46 8.11
CA THR A 837 8.48 -42.63 7.52
C THR A 837 8.36 -42.47 6.00
N VAL A 838 7.43 -41.66 5.51
CA VAL A 838 7.19 -41.48 4.08
C VAL A 838 8.39 -40.81 3.39
N GLY A 839 8.95 -39.73 3.96
CA GLY A 839 10.10 -39.05 3.38
C GLY A 839 11.32 -39.93 3.28
N ALA A 840 11.64 -40.71 4.32
CA ALA A 840 12.76 -41.62 4.37
C ALA A 840 12.61 -42.76 3.35
N GLN A 841 11.42 -43.34 3.22
CA GLN A 841 11.15 -44.37 2.24
C GLN A 841 11.32 -43.89 0.80
N LEU A 842 10.80 -42.68 0.51
CA LEU A 842 10.93 -42.04 -0.83
C LEU A 842 12.38 -41.76 -1.18
N THR A 843 13.10 -41.05 -0.31
CA THR A 843 14.46 -40.60 -0.58
C THR A 843 15.49 -41.74 -0.54
N GLY A 844 15.17 -42.84 0.14
CA GLY A 844 16.02 -44.03 0.20
C GLY A 844 15.85 -45.00 -0.97
N ASP A 845 14.90 -44.78 -1.87
CA ASP A 845 14.60 -45.68 -2.97
C ASP A 845 15.49 -45.42 -4.20
N ASP A 846 16.03 -46.48 -4.78
CA ASP A 846 16.94 -46.42 -5.92
C ASP A 846 16.31 -45.93 -7.23
N ARG A 847 14.99 -45.98 -7.34
CA ARG A 847 14.25 -45.49 -8.50
C ARG A 847 14.17 -43.97 -8.55
N VAL A 848 14.41 -43.28 -7.43
CA VAL A 848 14.38 -41.82 -7.34
C VAL A 848 15.66 -41.25 -7.99
N ARG A 849 15.47 -40.32 -8.93
CA ARG A 849 16.55 -39.74 -9.73
C ARG A 849 16.92 -38.30 -9.37
N GLY A 850 16.15 -37.68 -8.49
CA GLY A 850 16.42 -36.33 -7.99
C GLY A 850 15.62 -36.06 -6.76
N VAL A 851 16.11 -35.18 -5.89
CA VAL A 851 15.43 -34.73 -4.67
C VAL A 851 15.45 -33.22 -4.60
N MET A 852 14.30 -32.62 -4.44
CA MET A 852 14.13 -31.18 -4.14
C MET A 852 13.60 -31.07 -2.71
N PHE A 853 14.35 -30.39 -1.87
CA PHE A 853 14.06 -30.27 -0.45
C PHE A 853 14.11 -28.81 -0.01
N THR A 854 13.13 -28.41 0.77
CA THR A 854 13.16 -27.14 1.53
C THR A 854 12.76 -27.43 2.97
N GLY A 855 13.60 -27.04 3.92
CA GLY A 855 13.36 -27.30 5.33
C GLY A 855 14.61 -27.01 6.17
N SER A 856 14.82 -27.80 7.24
CA SER A 856 15.93 -27.60 8.14
C SER A 856 17.28 -28.01 7.53
N THR A 857 18.35 -27.32 7.92
CA THR A 857 19.72 -27.67 7.54
C THR A 857 20.11 -29.09 8.00
N GLU A 858 19.63 -29.48 9.16
CA GLU A 858 19.87 -30.81 9.72
C GLU A 858 19.34 -31.92 8.81
N VAL A 859 18.09 -31.81 8.36
CA VAL A 859 17.47 -32.79 7.45
C VAL A 859 18.14 -32.75 6.09
N ALA A 860 18.49 -31.58 5.56
CA ALA A 860 19.23 -31.46 4.31
C ALA A 860 20.56 -32.17 4.35
N THR A 861 21.30 -32.05 5.45
CA THR A 861 22.57 -32.75 5.66
C THR A 861 22.36 -34.28 5.70
N LEU A 862 21.31 -34.73 6.38
CA LEU A 862 20.95 -36.14 6.42
C LEU A 862 20.63 -36.69 5.03
N LEU A 863 19.85 -35.96 4.25
CA LEU A 863 19.52 -36.33 2.86
C LEU A 863 20.78 -36.41 1.98
N GLN A 864 21.66 -35.42 2.11
CA GLN A 864 22.92 -35.38 1.37
C GLN A 864 23.78 -36.62 1.66
N ARG A 865 23.91 -37.01 2.91
CA ARG A 865 24.67 -38.21 3.32
C ARG A 865 24.05 -39.47 2.74
N ASN A 866 22.74 -39.61 2.78
CA ASN A 866 22.04 -40.78 2.27
C ASN A 866 22.08 -40.88 0.74
N ILE A 867 22.02 -39.77 0.04
CA ILE A 867 22.02 -39.72 -1.42
C ILE A 867 23.42 -39.83 -2.00
N ALA A 868 24.44 -39.32 -1.30
CA ALA A 868 25.83 -39.28 -1.77
C ALA A 868 26.44 -40.67 -2.02
N SER A 869 25.91 -41.71 -1.37
CA SER A 869 26.36 -43.10 -1.56
C SER A 869 25.74 -43.77 -2.79
N ARG A 870 24.83 -43.13 -3.50
CA ARG A 870 24.07 -43.69 -4.63
C ARG A 870 24.49 -43.02 -5.95
N LEU A 871 24.55 -43.80 -7.00
CA LEU A 871 24.78 -43.33 -8.35
C LEU A 871 23.59 -43.79 -9.25
N ASP A 872 23.32 -43.03 -10.30
CA ASP A 872 22.38 -43.44 -11.32
C ASP A 872 22.95 -44.57 -12.17
N ALA A 873 22.14 -45.08 -13.11
CA ALA A 873 22.53 -46.17 -14.00
C ALA A 873 23.76 -45.84 -14.89
N GLN A 874 24.07 -44.53 -15.07
CA GLN A 874 25.22 -44.04 -15.82
C GLN A 874 26.40 -43.69 -14.93
N GLY A 875 26.33 -43.98 -13.64
CA GLY A 875 27.40 -43.67 -12.69
C GLY A 875 27.48 -42.23 -12.23
N ARG A 876 26.39 -41.45 -12.39
CA ARG A 876 26.34 -40.03 -11.98
C ARG A 876 25.71 -39.90 -10.60
N PRO A 877 26.12 -38.90 -9.81
CA PRO A 877 25.45 -38.58 -8.55
C PRO A 877 23.96 -38.21 -8.74
N ILE A 878 23.13 -38.55 -7.75
CA ILE A 878 21.72 -38.14 -7.71
C ILE A 878 21.67 -36.65 -7.30
N PRO A 879 21.09 -35.76 -8.11
CA PRO A 879 20.97 -34.35 -7.76
C PRO A 879 20.13 -34.12 -6.51
N LEU A 880 20.62 -33.27 -5.60
CA LEU A 880 19.89 -32.77 -4.48
C LEU A 880 19.88 -31.23 -4.56
N ILE A 881 18.68 -30.67 -4.64
CA ILE A 881 18.45 -29.23 -4.48
C ILE A 881 17.91 -29.05 -3.06
N ALA A 882 18.68 -28.39 -2.21
CA ALA A 882 18.32 -28.19 -0.81
C ALA A 882 18.36 -26.70 -0.46
N GLU A 883 17.20 -26.18 -0.08
CA GLU A 883 17.01 -24.85 0.44
C GLU A 883 16.76 -24.93 1.94
N THR A 884 17.54 -24.21 2.74
CA THR A 884 17.46 -24.29 4.21
C THR A 884 17.34 -22.91 4.84
N GLY A 885 17.25 -22.86 6.17
CA GLY A 885 17.22 -21.63 6.92
C GLY A 885 18.54 -20.88 6.88
N GLY A 886 18.54 -19.67 7.38
CA GLY A 886 19.71 -18.82 7.47
C GLY A 886 19.65 -17.87 8.66
N MET A 887 20.81 -17.27 8.98
CA MET A 887 20.94 -16.20 9.95
C MET A 887 21.13 -14.88 9.19
N ASN A 888 20.04 -14.35 8.66
CA ASN A 888 20.08 -13.16 7.81
C ASN A 888 20.32 -11.90 8.63
N ALA A 889 21.16 -11.01 8.12
CA ALA A 889 21.53 -9.79 8.79
C ALA A 889 21.15 -8.55 7.97
N MET A 890 20.76 -7.51 8.67
CA MET A 890 20.63 -6.17 8.13
C MET A 890 21.69 -5.28 8.79
N ILE A 891 22.53 -4.66 7.98
CA ILE A 891 23.58 -3.75 8.45
C ILE A 891 23.15 -2.33 8.16
N VAL A 892 22.99 -1.54 9.20
CA VAL A 892 22.48 -0.17 9.13
C VAL A 892 23.54 0.80 9.59
N ASP A 893 24.01 1.63 8.69
CA ASP A 893 24.86 2.75 9.06
C ASP A 893 24.04 4.03 9.30
N SER A 894 24.70 5.08 9.75
CA SER A 894 24.04 6.34 10.11
C SER A 894 23.48 7.10 8.92
N SER A 895 23.75 6.69 7.67
CA SER A 895 23.16 7.29 6.47
C SER A 895 21.75 6.79 6.17
N ALA A 896 21.32 5.70 6.78
CA ALA A 896 19.98 5.13 6.57
C ALA A 896 18.88 6.03 7.15
N LEU A 897 17.74 6.07 6.48
CA LEU A 897 16.54 6.73 6.99
C LEU A 897 15.86 5.82 8.03
N THR A 898 15.79 6.28 9.26
CA THR A 898 15.32 5.47 10.40
C THR A 898 13.91 4.92 10.20
N GLU A 899 13.00 5.72 9.68
CA GLU A 899 11.61 5.32 9.43
C GLU A 899 11.55 4.15 8.42
N GLN A 900 12.35 4.19 7.37
CA GLN A 900 12.44 3.11 6.39
C GLN A 900 13.05 1.85 6.99
N VAL A 901 14.10 2.00 7.79
CA VAL A 901 14.71 0.87 8.52
C VAL A 901 13.69 0.16 9.38
N VAL A 902 12.92 0.90 10.16
CA VAL A 902 11.89 0.34 11.05
C VAL A 902 10.82 -0.41 10.27
N ILE A 903 10.31 0.17 9.18
CA ILE A 903 9.32 -0.47 8.31
C ILE A 903 9.88 -1.78 7.74
N ASP A 904 11.09 -1.76 7.21
CA ASP A 904 11.75 -2.92 6.61
C ASP A 904 12.04 -4.01 7.65
N VAL A 905 12.44 -3.63 8.86
CA VAL A 905 12.67 -4.58 9.97
C VAL A 905 11.37 -5.27 10.37
N LEU A 906 10.28 -4.51 10.54
CA LEU A 906 8.98 -5.09 10.91
C LEU A 906 8.50 -6.09 9.86
N ALA A 907 8.59 -5.75 8.58
CA ALA A 907 8.19 -6.62 7.49
C ALA A 907 9.09 -7.86 7.41
N SER A 908 10.41 -7.68 7.46
CA SER A 908 11.35 -8.78 7.27
C SER A 908 11.45 -9.70 8.49
N ALA A 909 11.40 -9.17 9.69
CA ALA A 909 11.57 -9.98 10.90
C ALA A 909 10.28 -10.64 11.38
N PHE A 910 9.11 -10.02 11.15
CA PHE A 910 7.88 -10.41 11.83
C PHE A 910 6.73 -10.85 10.93
N ASP A 911 6.79 -10.63 9.61
CA ASP A 911 5.80 -11.20 8.70
C ASP A 911 5.80 -12.74 8.81
N SER A 912 4.63 -13.36 8.74
CA SER A 912 4.44 -14.79 8.99
C SER A 912 4.97 -15.24 10.36
N ALA A 913 4.90 -14.37 11.37
CA ALA A 913 5.49 -14.58 12.71
C ALA A 913 7.00 -14.87 12.65
N GLY A 914 7.69 -14.27 11.68
CA GLY A 914 9.13 -14.46 11.45
C GLY A 914 9.52 -15.79 10.85
N GLN A 915 8.57 -16.58 10.40
CA GLN A 915 8.77 -17.94 9.91
C GLN A 915 9.09 -17.97 8.42
N ARG A 916 10.18 -17.32 8.04
CA ARG A 916 10.70 -17.31 6.66
C ARG A 916 12.19 -17.61 6.67
N CYS A 917 12.67 -18.37 5.69
CA CYS A 917 14.11 -18.59 5.49
C CYS A 917 14.86 -17.28 5.24
N SER A 918 14.18 -16.29 4.63
CA SER A 918 14.68 -14.96 4.32
C SER A 918 14.45 -13.93 5.44
N ALA A 919 13.83 -14.31 6.56
CA ALA A 919 13.51 -13.37 7.63
C ALA A 919 14.76 -12.76 8.25
N LEU A 920 14.68 -11.48 8.60
CA LEU A 920 15.72 -10.79 9.32
C LEU A 920 15.87 -11.39 10.73
N ARG A 921 17.10 -11.80 11.08
CA ARG A 921 17.41 -12.35 12.40
C ARG A 921 18.33 -11.44 13.20
N VAL A 922 19.29 -10.79 12.52
CA VAL A 922 20.32 -9.98 13.16
C VAL A 922 20.29 -8.58 12.60
N LEU A 923 19.98 -7.61 13.45
CA LEU A 923 20.00 -6.20 13.11
C LEU A 923 21.27 -5.57 13.68
N CYS A 924 22.17 -5.14 12.79
CA CYS A 924 23.42 -4.48 13.15
C CYS A 924 23.26 -2.97 12.97
N LEU A 925 23.28 -2.22 14.07
CA LEU A 925 23.12 -0.78 14.07
C LEU A 925 24.43 -0.09 14.40
N GLN A 926 24.79 0.92 13.62
CA GLN A 926 25.91 1.80 13.97
C GLN A 926 25.61 2.53 15.29
N ASP A 927 26.60 2.67 16.15
CA ASP A 927 26.44 3.20 17.52
C ASP A 927 25.71 4.53 17.58
N GLU A 928 26.04 5.44 16.66
CA GLU A 928 25.52 6.81 16.65
C GLU A 928 24.02 6.91 16.40
N ILE A 929 23.42 5.88 15.76
CA ILE A 929 21.99 5.85 15.48
C ILE A 929 21.25 4.75 16.24
N ALA A 930 21.95 3.93 16.99
CA ALA A 930 21.39 2.72 17.61
C ALA A 930 20.25 3.05 18.57
N ASP A 931 20.46 3.97 19.51
CA ASP A 931 19.42 4.32 20.50
C ASP A 931 18.17 4.89 19.88
N HIS A 932 18.32 5.79 18.90
CA HIS A 932 17.20 6.39 18.19
C HIS A 932 16.42 5.36 17.38
N THR A 933 17.13 4.49 16.64
CA THR A 933 16.50 3.44 15.84
C THR A 933 15.78 2.43 16.73
N LEU A 934 16.38 1.99 17.83
CA LEU A 934 15.77 1.06 18.75
C LEU A 934 14.52 1.64 19.43
N LYS A 935 14.55 2.90 19.80
CA LYS A 935 13.39 3.59 20.39
C LYS A 935 12.20 3.59 19.41
N MET A 936 12.46 3.93 18.14
CA MET A 936 11.42 3.93 17.10
C MET A 936 10.95 2.50 16.81
N LEU A 937 11.85 1.54 16.72
CA LEU A 937 11.53 0.14 16.46
C LEU A 937 10.64 -0.44 17.58
N ARG A 938 10.99 -0.21 18.84
CA ARG A 938 10.17 -0.65 19.97
C ARG A 938 8.78 -0.03 19.94
N GLY A 939 8.69 1.25 19.65
CA GLY A 939 7.41 1.95 19.52
C GLY A 939 6.55 1.39 18.38
N ALA A 940 7.14 1.07 17.24
CA ALA A 940 6.43 0.49 16.10
C ALA A 940 6.05 -0.98 16.37
N MET A 941 6.91 -1.76 17.02
CA MET A 941 6.58 -3.13 17.45
C MET A 941 5.36 -3.15 18.38
N ALA A 942 5.27 -2.18 19.29
CA ALA A 942 4.16 -2.07 20.23
C ALA A 942 2.81 -1.80 19.54
N GLU A 943 2.83 -1.35 18.30
CA GLU A 943 1.62 -1.10 17.49
C GLU A 943 1.18 -2.33 16.69
N CYS A 944 1.97 -3.40 16.63
CA CYS A 944 1.60 -4.65 15.98
C CYS A 944 0.54 -5.40 16.78
N ARG A 945 -0.44 -5.95 16.09
CA ARG A 945 -1.52 -6.76 16.68
C ARG A 945 -1.28 -8.23 16.43
N MET A 946 -1.10 -8.99 17.50
CA MET A 946 -0.95 -10.45 17.47
C MET A 946 -2.29 -11.11 17.80
N GLY A 947 -2.68 -12.09 17.01
CA GLY A 947 -3.92 -12.82 17.26
C GLY A 947 -4.30 -13.76 16.12
N ASN A 948 -5.54 -14.21 16.14
CA ASN A 948 -6.07 -15.07 15.10
C ASN A 948 -5.99 -14.38 13.73
N PRO A 949 -5.30 -14.98 12.76
CA PRO A 949 -5.15 -14.38 11.44
C PRO A 949 -6.44 -14.36 10.61
N GLY A 950 -7.50 -15.02 11.08
CA GLY A 950 -8.85 -14.91 10.51
C GLY A 950 -9.50 -13.54 10.69
N ARG A 951 -8.87 -12.62 11.40
CA ARG A 951 -9.30 -11.23 11.54
C ARG A 951 -8.47 -10.34 10.62
N LEU A 952 -9.12 -9.38 9.99
CA LEU A 952 -8.45 -8.40 9.13
C LEU A 952 -7.43 -7.55 9.92
N THR A 953 -7.66 -7.33 11.19
CA THR A 953 -6.84 -6.51 12.09
C THR A 953 -5.52 -7.17 12.49
N THR A 954 -5.35 -8.46 12.32
CA THR A 954 -4.18 -9.19 12.78
C THR A 954 -2.97 -8.93 11.88
N ASP A 955 -1.88 -8.52 12.49
CA ASP A 955 -0.59 -8.34 11.83
C ASP A 955 0.29 -9.59 11.95
N ILE A 956 0.22 -10.26 13.10
CA ILE A 956 1.08 -11.38 13.45
C ILE A 956 0.20 -12.53 13.94
N GLY A 957 0.24 -13.62 13.21
CA GLY A 957 -0.45 -14.85 13.56
C GLY A 957 0.36 -15.76 14.48
N PRO A 958 -0.08 -17.00 14.67
CA PRO A 958 0.63 -17.98 15.48
C PRO A 958 1.88 -18.52 14.78
N VAL A 959 2.79 -19.12 15.54
CA VAL A 959 3.77 -20.04 14.97
C VAL A 959 3.11 -21.38 14.66
N ILE A 960 3.73 -22.17 13.81
CA ILE A 960 3.08 -23.32 13.18
C ILE A 960 2.55 -24.39 14.15
N ASP A 961 3.30 -24.65 15.20
CA ASP A 961 2.92 -25.69 16.18
C ASP A 961 3.52 -25.44 17.58
N SER A 962 3.18 -26.28 18.52
CA SER A 962 3.65 -26.19 19.90
C SER A 962 5.16 -26.41 20.02
N GLU A 963 5.75 -27.26 19.19
CA GLU A 963 7.19 -27.51 19.18
C GLU A 963 7.96 -26.25 18.80
N ALA A 964 7.52 -25.56 17.76
CA ALA A 964 8.10 -24.29 17.34
C ALA A 964 7.99 -23.23 18.44
N LYS A 965 6.84 -23.12 19.09
CA LYS A 965 6.62 -22.20 20.22
C LYS A 965 7.57 -22.47 21.37
N VAL A 966 7.68 -23.73 21.80
CA VAL A 966 8.57 -24.14 22.90
C VAL A 966 10.02 -23.83 22.59
N ASN A 967 10.46 -24.09 21.38
CA ASN A 967 11.85 -23.85 20.96
C ASN A 967 12.18 -22.35 20.97
N ILE A 968 11.29 -21.50 20.48
CA ILE A 968 11.51 -20.05 20.47
C ILE A 968 11.49 -19.50 21.90
N GLU A 969 10.52 -19.90 22.71
CA GLU A 969 10.40 -19.46 24.12
C GLU A 969 11.61 -19.90 24.96
N ARG A 970 12.14 -21.06 24.71
CA ARG A 970 13.36 -21.55 25.35
C ARG A 970 14.54 -20.66 25.02
N HIS A 971 14.70 -20.27 23.77
CA HIS A 971 15.76 -19.34 23.36
C HIS A 971 15.62 -17.99 24.05
N ILE A 972 14.40 -17.43 24.08
CA ILE A 972 14.14 -16.16 24.77
C ILE A 972 14.49 -16.26 26.25
N GLN A 973 14.10 -17.34 26.92
CA GLN A 973 14.39 -17.57 28.33
C GLN A 973 15.89 -17.74 28.58
N THR A 974 16.61 -18.41 27.69
CA THR A 974 18.05 -18.55 27.76
C THR A 974 18.75 -17.17 27.69
N MET A 975 18.30 -16.29 26.82
CA MET A 975 18.85 -14.95 26.72
C MET A 975 18.53 -14.08 27.93
N ARG A 976 17.34 -14.21 28.51
CA ARG A 976 17.01 -13.55 29.78
C ARG A 976 17.90 -14.04 30.93
N SER A 977 18.16 -15.34 31.00
CA SER A 977 19.06 -15.94 32.01
C SER A 977 20.49 -15.46 31.87
N LYS A 978 20.94 -15.11 30.68
CA LYS A 978 22.22 -14.50 30.41
C LYS A 978 22.27 -12.99 30.74
N GLY A 979 21.15 -12.41 31.20
CA GLY A 979 21.07 -10.99 31.54
C GLY A 979 20.92 -10.08 30.31
N ARG A 980 20.53 -10.60 29.17
CA ARG A 980 20.36 -9.79 27.95
C ARG A 980 19.02 -9.03 28.00
N PRO A 981 19.02 -7.75 27.57
CA PRO A 981 17.75 -7.01 27.45
C PRO A 981 16.85 -7.67 26.42
N VAL A 982 15.62 -7.98 26.84
CA VAL A 982 14.59 -8.59 25.98
C VAL A 982 13.38 -7.68 25.96
N PHE A 983 12.99 -7.24 24.79
CA PHE A 983 11.77 -6.49 24.57
C PHE A 983 10.76 -7.35 23.79
N GLN A 984 9.58 -7.48 24.35
CA GLN A 984 8.45 -8.14 23.66
C GLN A 984 7.29 -7.16 23.53
N ALA A 985 6.80 -7.00 22.34
CA ALA A 985 5.62 -6.20 22.09
C ALA A 985 4.37 -7.05 22.33
N VAL A 986 3.69 -6.77 23.43
CA VAL A 986 2.38 -7.37 23.73
C VAL A 986 1.41 -6.23 24.01
N ARG A 987 0.32 -6.22 23.25
CA ARG A 987 -0.81 -5.36 23.53
C ARG A 987 -1.77 -6.11 24.44
N GLU A 988 -1.86 -5.70 25.71
CA GLU A 988 -2.72 -6.37 26.69
C GLU A 988 -4.18 -5.95 26.51
N ASN A 989 -4.96 -6.82 25.85
CA ASN A 989 -6.41 -6.84 26.01
C ASN A 989 -6.79 -8.13 26.74
N SER A 990 -7.71 -8.06 27.66
CA SER A 990 -8.14 -9.21 28.48
C SER A 990 -8.74 -10.37 27.66
N GLU A 991 -9.24 -10.09 26.47
CA GLU A 991 -9.76 -11.10 25.52
C GLU A 991 -8.63 -11.80 24.76
N ASP A 992 -7.57 -11.08 24.42
CA ASP A 992 -6.42 -11.59 23.68
C ASP A 992 -5.59 -12.59 24.50
N ALA A 993 -5.53 -12.42 25.81
CA ALA A 993 -4.73 -13.27 26.69
C ALA A 993 -5.19 -14.75 26.66
N ARG A 994 -6.51 -15.01 26.55
CA ARG A 994 -7.05 -16.37 26.43
C ARG A 994 -6.66 -17.01 25.10
N GLU A 995 -6.76 -16.26 24.03
CA GLU A 995 -6.38 -16.69 22.68
C GLU A 995 -4.89 -17.02 22.62
N TRP A 996 -4.04 -16.17 23.19
CA TRP A 996 -2.59 -16.39 23.20
C TRP A 996 -2.17 -17.60 24.04
N GLN A 997 -2.95 -17.98 25.04
CA GLN A 997 -2.69 -19.16 25.87
C GLN A 997 -3.14 -20.45 25.17
N SER A 998 -4.25 -20.43 24.45
CA SER A 998 -4.78 -21.61 23.78
C SER A 998 -4.10 -21.92 22.46
N GLY A 999 -3.69 -20.90 21.71
CA GLY A 999 -2.97 -21.04 20.45
C GLY A 999 -1.45 -21.03 20.62
N THR A 1000 -0.76 -21.22 19.52
CA THR A 1000 0.71 -21.29 19.48
C THR A 1000 1.34 -19.91 19.19
N PHE A 1001 1.04 -18.93 20.03
CA PHE A 1001 1.49 -17.55 19.82
C PHE A 1001 2.82 -17.25 20.52
N VAL A 1002 3.70 -16.55 19.80
CA VAL A 1002 4.91 -15.96 20.35
C VAL A 1002 4.94 -14.47 19.94
N ALA A 1003 5.04 -13.58 20.91
CA ALA A 1003 5.11 -12.15 20.65
C ALA A 1003 6.39 -11.79 19.89
N PRO A 1004 6.36 -10.78 19.01
CA PRO A 1004 7.56 -10.23 18.40
C PRO A 1004 8.58 -9.88 19.46
N THR A 1005 9.82 -10.33 19.29
CA THR A 1005 10.84 -10.24 20.33
C THR A 1005 12.11 -9.61 19.78
N LEU A 1006 12.65 -8.64 20.50
CA LEU A 1006 13.91 -7.96 20.24
C LEU A 1006 14.87 -8.20 21.39
N ILE A 1007 16.02 -8.78 21.09
CA ILE A 1007 17.07 -9.11 22.07
C ILE A 1007 18.30 -8.30 21.74
N GLU A 1008 18.85 -7.55 22.71
CA GLU A 1008 20.07 -6.79 22.54
C GLU A 1008 21.29 -7.64 22.93
N LEU A 1009 22.26 -7.71 22.04
CA LEU A 1009 23.53 -8.41 22.25
C LEU A 1009 24.68 -7.43 22.13
N ASP A 1010 25.78 -7.73 22.84
CA ASP A 1010 27.01 -6.94 22.81
C ASP A 1010 28.05 -7.53 21.84
N ASP A 1011 27.99 -8.81 21.53
CA ASP A 1011 28.99 -9.52 20.74
C ASP A 1011 28.35 -10.55 19.80
N PHE A 1012 28.89 -10.66 18.60
CA PHE A 1012 28.50 -11.70 17.63
C PHE A 1012 28.73 -13.13 18.13
N ALA A 1013 29.64 -13.34 19.06
CA ALA A 1013 29.91 -14.65 19.64
C ALA A 1013 28.71 -15.24 20.39
N GLU A 1014 27.68 -14.42 20.68
CA GLU A 1014 26.45 -14.84 21.34
C GLU A 1014 25.35 -15.30 20.36
N LEU A 1015 25.58 -15.16 19.06
CA LEU A 1015 24.64 -15.64 18.01
C LEU A 1015 24.71 -17.22 17.89
#